data_1606c09d4463dcd5ff77717a4bd80aa9
#
_entry.id   1606c09d4463dcd5ff77717a4bd80aa9
#
_cell.length_a   1.000
_cell.length_b   1.000
_cell.length_c   1.000
_cell.angle_alpha   90.00
_cell.angle_beta   90.00
_cell.angle_gamma   90.00
#
_symmetry.space_group_name_H-M   'P 1'
#
loop_
_entity.id
_entity.type
_entity.pdbx_description
1 polymer ?
#
loop_
_entity_poly.entity_id
_entity_poly.type
_entity_poly.pdbx_seq_one_letter_code
_entity_poly.pdbx_strand_id
1 'polypeptide(L)'
;MEFFESTLTDGHLAASPHNPETSTTLPTNIHLDLPIPDPHLGFNERTTQWVHDNTWVYTIAFNRTEALDARVCLVFEGLDTFATVSLNGTRILECQNMFRSYRVDVTDIVSMGENKVVMEFRSALKEGDRIMAQNGGERVTWNGHYSRVFVRKAQYHYGWDWGPSLITCGPWKPIRLQIYTDRISNTKIEQALSADLKTAILTLTATTETISSQGGYTLTATLLSPSGQETRLTLTPASTANTWETKHTLTSPELWYPHQHGPPNLYTITFTLKASGNAASTPGPLHTAHKRIGIRRILLIQDPLPQLPDTPVSGGTTFYFNINNTPLFIGGSNWIPAHSFLPAVKTQTLHNLLCLLRDRGNQNMLRIWGGGVYESDELYTLCDELGILVWQDICLACGDYPAHLDSFTSEICAEVRENLERLRCHPSLVIVAGNNEDYQVADEELGYDAKQPEGEWRNSSFPSRWLYEKIFPNIIRDVCNGNTGAEIGQAGIDGTGVVYWPGSPWGGEDSTDRTVGDIHQWNTWIWGGLQAPYQRYPDLGGRFISEFGMPSYPSISTIKNGFLDPAVPFDENDWNPEAEIIEHHVKAHSFQKRLLGYLGENFRVIYGNLPERIYLSQLLQSEAMNYAYRGWRRRWASRDCGGALVWQLNDVWPVTSWSIIDFHLHPKPAFYTIARALSPIIPIITRTTTNPKPNSQLEALVRSKTTRGAGSHPLHSTPHIYPPKQSTIHVSISSIHPHTPTPVTAEVRTINIATGATSLLLKTELTIPANGAVDLDFGVSIGDAAVQVRLWGKDGVLLARETDWPQPLKYCVFTDRDRGVVLRWKRGGEEIRVSVEKPVKGLVFKEVEGVVWSDNCLDVMPGDTQVVKVKGLQGKRITLRWYGSKELEEGISM
;
A
#
# COMPACT_ATOMS: atom_id res chain seq x y z
N MET A 1 -27.26 6.91 34.41
CA MET A 1 -25.87 7.36 34.48
C MET A 1 -25.42 7.54 33.07
N GLU A 2 -24.65 8.60 32.80
CA GLU A 2 -24.00 8.76 31.51
C GLU A 2 -22.96 7.65 31.29
N PHE A 3 -22.73 7.27 30.01
CA PHE A 3 -21.68 6.35 29.65
C PHE A 3 -20.31 6.99 29.93
N PHE A 4 -19.50 6.34 30.75
CA PHE A 4 -18.12 6.76 31.04
C PHE A 4 -17.13 5.80 30.40
N GLU A 5 -16.15 6.33 29.69
CA GLU A 5 -15.05 5.58 29.12
C GLU A 5 -13.73 6.29 29.41
N SER A 6 -12.73 5.55 29.86
CA SER A 6 -11.36 6.05 30.03
C SER A 6 -10.37 5.05 29.44
N THR A 7 -9.33 5.58 28.82
CA THR A 7 -8.19 4.77 28.38
C THR A 7 -7.22 4.60 29.55
N LEU A 8 -6.79 3.37 29.79
CA LEU A 8 -5.77 3.06 30.77
C LEU A 8 -4.41 3.21 30.11
N THR A 9 -3.60 4.19 30.57
CA THR A 9 -2.33 4.56 29.92
C THR A 9 -1.10 4.17 30.75
N ASP A 10 -1.24 4.16 32.06
CA ASP A 10 -0.11 3.94 32.97
C ASP A 10 0.00 2.45 33.30
N GLY A 11 1.11 1.84 32.92
CA GLY A 11 1.38 0.44 33.13
C GLY A 11 2.81 0.20 33.68
N HIS A 12 3.07 -1.00 34.12
CA HIS A 12 4.36 -1.49 34.51
C HIS A 12 4.66 -2.80 33.80
N LEU A 13 5.83 -2.90 33.22
CA LEU A 13 6.40 -4.16 32.78
C LEU A 13 7.04 -4.81 34.01
N ALA A 14 6.42 -5.89 34.52
CA ALA A 14 7.05 -6.71 35.53
C ALA A 14 8.16 -7.51 34.87
N ALA A 15 9.34 -7.41 35.44
CA ALA A 15 10.52 -8.06 34.91
C ALA A 15 10.37 -9.57 34.88
N SER A 16 10.98 -10.20 33.88
CA SER A 16 11.61 -11.52 34.00
C SER A 16 12.49 -11.56 35.27
N PRO A 17 12.77 -12.75 35.88
CA PRO A 17 13.49 -12.84 37.15
C PRO A 17 14.81 -12.06 37.26
N HIS A 18 15.24 -11.41 36.21
CA HIS A 18 16.54 -10.74 36.09
C HIS A 18 16.46 -9.23 35.79
N ASN A 19 15.27 -8.61 35.72
CA ASN A 19 15.14 -7.18 35.38
C ASN A 19 14.17 -6.44 36.31
N PRO A 20 14.47 -5.20 36.78
CA PRO A 20 13.58 -4.40 37.62
C PRO A 20 12.31 -3.99 36.89
N GLU A 21 11.22 -3.77 37.63
CA GLU A 21 9.97 -3.19 37.08
C GLU A 21 10.26 -1.90 36.34
N THR A 22 9.79 -1.81 35.10
CA THR A 22 9.91 -0.61 34.25
C THR A 22 8.54 0.01 34.06
N SER A 23 8.44 1.32 34.30
CA SER A 23 7.23 2.08 33.98
C SER A 23 7.04 2.16 32.46
N THR A 24 5.83 1.93 31.96
CA THR A 24 5.51 1.98 30.53
C THR A 24 4.22 2.75 30.27
N THR A 25 4.07 3.27 29.05
CA THR A 25 2.86 3.97 28.61
C THR A 25 2.16 3.15 27.52
N LEU A 26 0.88 2.85 27.72
CA LEU A 26 0.07 2.05 26.81
C LEU A 26 -0.62 2.93 25.75
N PRO A 27 -0.83 2.42 24.54
CA PRO A 27 -0.44 1.09 24.04
C PRO A 27 1.06 0.96 23.78
N THR A 28 1.60 -0.26 23.89
CA THR A 28 3.03 -0.54 23.76
C THR A 28 3.32 -1.96 23.29
N ASN A 29 4.60 -2.26 23.10
CA ASN A 29 5.11 -3.63 22.98
C ASN A 29 6.46 -3.78 23.69
N ILE A 30 6.87 -5.03 23.89
CA ILE A 30 8.03 -5.38 24.69
C ILE A 30 9.34 -4.73 24.21
N HIS A 31 9.57 -4.56 22.92
CA HIS A 31 10.78 -3.98 22.37
C HIS A 31 10.89 -2.47 22.62
N LEU A 32 9.74 -1.78 22.83
CA LEU A 32 9.71 -0.37 23.18
C LEU A 32 9.95 -0.12 24.67
N ASP A 33 9.65 -1.11 25.51
CA ASP A 33 9.68 -0.99 26.97
C ASP A 33 11.01 -1.45 27.60
N LEU A 34 11.73 -2.35 26.90
CA LEU A 34 13.00 -2.86 27.40
C LEU A 34 14.15 -1.87 27.20
N PRO A 35 15.09 -1.78 28.15
CA PRO A 35 16.33 -1.01 28.00
C PRO A 35 17.34 -1.76 27.10
N ILE A 36 16.95 -2.04 25.87
CA ILE A 36 17.78 -2.69 24.85
C ILE A 36 18.26 -1.68 23.83
N PRO A 37 19.38 -1.93 23.13
CA PRO A 37 19.76 -1.15 21.97
C PRO A 37 18.65 -1.15 20.92
N ASP A 38 18.44 -0.01 20.25
CA ASP A 38 17.42 0.09 19.21
C ASP A 38 17.62 -1.00 18.14
N PRO A 39 16.68 -1.95 17.98
CA PRO A 39 16.81 -3.05 17.04
C PRO A 39 16.92 -2.63 15.58
N HIS A 40 16.56 -1.39 15.26
CA HIS A 40 16.65 -0.86 13.90
C HIS A 40 18.09 -0.43 13.53
N LEU A 41 18.98 -0.24 14.50
CA LEU A 41 20.32 0.28 14.27
C LEU A 41 21.36 -0.85 14.19
N GLY A 42 22.25 -0.74 13.23
CA GLY A 42 23.39 -1.64 13.13
C GLY A 42 22.98 -3.10 13.02
N PHE A 43 23.61 -3.93 13.84
CA PHE A 43 23.30 -5.36 13.96
C PHE A 43 22.41 -5.70 15.17
N ASN A 44 21.77 -4.68 15.78
CA ASN A 44 21.04 -4.88 17.04
C ASN A 44 19.85 -5.83 16.90
N GLU A 45 19.24 -5.95 15.70
CA GLU A 45 18.26 -7.00 15.44
C GLU A 45 18.77 -8.39 15.88
N ARG A 46 20.04 -8.72 15.56
CA ARG A 46 20.64 -10.02 15.90
C ARG A 46 20.80 -10.21 17.43
N THR A 47 21.08 -9.13 18.14
CA THR A 47 21.34 -9.17 19.59
C THR A 47 20.09 -9.15 20.44
N THR A 48 18.95 -8.80 19.85
CA THR A 48 17.65 -8.69 20.55
C THR A 48 16.74 -9.90 20.37
N GLN A 49 17.19 -10.95 19.66
CA GLN A 49 16.39 -12.16 19.40
C GLN A 49 15.88 -12.89 20.65
N TRP A 50 16.64 -12.83 21.75
CA TRP A 50 16.24 -13.44 23.03
C TRP A 50 14.92 -12.87 23.59
N VAL A 51 14.48 -11.70 23.16
CA VAL A 51 13.26 -11.05 23.65
C VAL A 51 12.02 -11.90 23.37
N HIS A 52 11.91 -12.50 22.19
CA HIS A 52 10.76 -13.33 21.83
C HIS A 52 10.74 -14.73 22.45
N ASP A 53 11.85 -15.14 23.09
CA ASP A 53 11.93 -16.43 23.77
C ASP A 53 11.33 -16.46 25.17
N ASN A 54 10.98 -15.29 25.70
CA ASN A 54 10.56 -15.13 27.09
C ASN A 54 9.05 -14.93 27.22
N THR A 55 8.55 -15.17 28.42
CA THR A 55 7.21 -14.77 28.85
C THR A 55 7.32 -13.40 29.52
N TRP A 56 6.42 -12.49 29.19
CA TRP A 56 6.43 -11.12 29.69
C TRP A 56 5.13 -10.78 30.42
N VAL A 57 5.24 -10.02 31.51
CA VAL A 57 4.09 -9.70 32.36
C VAL A 57 3.93 -8.18 32.46
N TYR A 58 2.79 -7.70 32.04
CA TYR A 58 2.38 -6.30 32.19
C TYR A 58 1.37 -6.17 33.34
N THR A 59 1.47 -5.09 34.08
CA THR A 59 0.57 -4.75 35.17
C THR A 59 0.02 -3.36 34.98
N ILE A 60 -1.28 -3.19 35.16
CA ILE A 60 -1.97 -1.88 35.16
C ILE A 60 -2.73 -1.76 36.48
N ALA A 61 -2.63 -0.60 37.13
CA ALA A 61 -3.46 -0.26 38.27
C ALA A 61 -4.47 0.84 37.90
N PHE A 62 -5.71 0.71 38.34
CA PHE A 62 -6.72 1.75 38.21
C PHE A 62 -7.58 1.84 39.46
N ASN A 63 -8.08 3.03 39.76
CA ASN A 63 -8.92 3.28 40.93
C ASN A 63 -10.39 3.37 40.58
N ARG A 64 -11.26 2.67 41.34
CA ARG A 64 -12.71 2.88 41.31
C ARG A 64 -13.09 3.69 42.53
N THR A 65 -13.63 4.91 42.32
CA THR A 65 -13.92 5.86 43.38
C THR A 65 -15.39 5.91 43.77
N GLU A 66 -16.30 5.40 42.94
CA GLU A 66 -17.75 5.49 43.15
C GLU A 66 -18.40 4.11 43.18
N ALA A 67 -19.20 3.89 44.18
CA ALA A 67 -20.11 2.74 44.28
C ALA A 67 -21.33 3.01 43.39
N LEU A 68 -21.41 2.37 42.26
CA LEU A 68 -22.45 2.59 41.27
C LEU A 68 -23.15 1.25 40.95
N ASP A 69 -24.47 1.31 40.84
CA ASP A 69 -25.31 0.24 40.30
C ASP A 69 -25.15 0.23 38.75
N ALA A 70 -23.90 0.02 38.28
CA ALA A 70 -23.51 0.15 36.91
C ALA A 70 -22.67 -1.04 36.48
N ARG A 71 -22.76 -1.41 35.21
CA ARG A 71 -21.87 -2.41 34.60
C ARG A 71 -20.50 -1.82 34.40
N VAL A 72 -19.48 -2.61 34.71
CA VAL A 72 -18.08 -2.28 34.52
C VAL A 72 -17.45 -3.27 33.55
N CYS A 73 -16.91 -2.76 32.45
CA CYS A 73 -16.24 -3.60 31.45
C CYS A 73 -14.82 -3.14 31.20
N LEU A 74 -13.93 -4.11 31.05
CA LEU A 74 -12.61 -3.87 30.44
C LEU A 74 -12.67 -4.25 28.97
N VAL A 75 -12.16 -3.37 28.11
CA VAL A 75 -12.06 -3.58 26.68
C VAL A 75 -10.59 -3.56 26.28
N PHE A 76 -10.11 -4.69 25.77
CA PHE A 76 -8.76 -4.86 25.24
C PHE A 76 -8.87 -4.82 23.71
N GLU A 77 -8.49 -3.71 23.09
CA GLU A 77 -8.66 -3.54 21.64
C GLU A 77 -7.65 -4.38 20.82
N GLY A 78 -6.57 -4.83 21.44
CA GLY A 78 -5.60 -5.74 20.83
C GLY A 78 -4.50 -6.17 21.80
N LEU A 79 -4.36 -7.49 21.97
CA LEU A 79 -3.32 -8.14 22.78
C LEU A 79 -2.46 -9.03 21.87
N ASP A 80 -1.15 -8.78 21.82
CA ASP A 80 -0.22 -9.48 20.93
C ASP A 80 0.59 -10.51 21.71
N THR A 81 0.30 -11.81 21.68
CA THR A 81 -0.71 -12.59 20.96
C THR A 81 -1.36 -13.58 21.92
N PHE A 82 -0.56 -14.46 22.55
CA PHE A 82 -1.02 -15.44 23.54
C PHE A 82 -0.98 -14.82 24.92
N ALA A 83 -2.12 -14.29 25.36
CA ALA A 83 -2.18 -13.59 26.63
C ALA A 83 -3.18 -14.22 27.60
N THR A 84 -2.79 -14.27 28.88
CA THR A 84 -3.66 -14.59 30.01
C THR A 84 -3.81 -13.32 30.85
N VAL A 85 -5.06 -12.87 31.03
CA VAL A 85 -5.37 -11.64 31.79
C VAL A 85 -6.07 -11.99 33.08
N SER A 86 -5.61 -11.40 34.17
CA SER A 86 -6.24 -11.50 35.50
C SER A 86 -6.53 -10.11 36.06
N LEU A 87 -7.67 -9.97 36.75
CA LEU A 87 -8.05 -8.79 37.52
C LEU A 87 -8.16 -9.16 38.98
N ASN A 88 -7.42 -8.48 39.86
CA ASN A 88 -7.38 -8.73 41.31
C ASN A 88 -7.11 -10.22 41.65
N GLY A 89 -6.26 -10.88 40.85
CA GLY A 89 -5.93 -12.30 41.00
C GLY A 89 -6.90 -13.27 40.36
N THR A 90 -8.07 -12.81 39.88
CA THR A 90 -9.04 -13.64 39.16
C THR A 90 -8.76 -13.62 37.68
N ARG A 91 -8.59 -14.78 37.03
CA ARG A 91 -8.43 -14.87 35.57
C ARG A 91 -9.75 -14.46 34.89
N ILE A 92 -9.66 -13.49 33.97
CA ILE A 92 -10.81 -12.91 33.27
C ILE A 92 -10.79 -13.12 31.76
N LEU A 93 -9.61 -13.36 31.17
CA LEU A 93 -9.48 -13.53 29.72
C LEU A 93 -8.27 -14.43 29.39
N GLU A 94 -8.43 -15.23 28.34
CA GLU A 94 -7.36 -15.91 27.65
C GLU A 94 -7.53 -15.65 26.14
N CYS A 95 -6.49 -15.20 25.43
CA CYS A 95 -6.55 -14.90 24.02
C CYS A 95 -5.33 -15.44 23.26
N GLN A 96 -5.50 -15.60 21.93
CA GLN A 96 -4.49 -16.15 21.02
C GLN A 96 -4.53 -15.48 19.63
N ASN A 97 -5.12 -14.29 19.55
CA ASN A 97 -5.28 -13.55 18.31
C ASN A 97 -5.08 -12.06 18.55
N MET A 98 -4.04 -11.47 17.94
CA MET A 98 -3.72 -10.05 18.13
C MET A 98 -4.67 -9.08 17.41
N PHE A 99 -5.44 -9.57 16.45
CA PHE A 99 -6.31 -8.73 15.60
C PHE A 99 -7.73 -8.57 16.15
N ARG A 100 -8.05 -9.26 17.27
CA ARG A 100 -9.35 -9.24 17.93
C ARG A 100 -9.40 -8.27 19.08
N SER A 101 -10.59 -7.72 19.31
CA SER A 101 -10.94 -6.95 20.50
C SER A 101 -11.71 -7.84 21.49
N TYR A 102 -11.39 -7.72 22.76
CA TYR A 102 -12.00 -8.51 23.84
C TYR A 102 -12.65 -7.58 24.84
N ARG A 103 -13.97 -7.72 24.99
CA ARG A 103 -14.74 -6.98 25.98
C ARG A 103 -15.20 -7.91 27.10
N VAL A 104 -14.74 -7.65 28.31
CA VAL A 104 -15.00 -8.51 29.49
C VAL A 104 -15.80 -7.74 30.53
N ASP A 105 -16.95 -8.27 30.94
CA ASP A 105 -17.71 -7.76 32.08
C ASP A 105 -16.98 -8.15 33.37
N VAL A 106 -16.57 -7.15 34.12
CA VAL A 106 -15.81 -7.31 35.38
C VAL A 106 -16.56 -6.71 36.58
N THR A 107 -17.88 -6.46 36.45
CA THR A 107 -18.72 -5.80 37.46
C THR A 107 -18.57 -6.42 38.83
N ASP A 108 -18.58 -7.77 38.89
CA ASP A 108 -18.52 -8.50 40.16
C ASP A 108 -17.11 -8.72 40.71
N ILE A 109 -16.09 -8.32 39.94
CA ILE A 109 -14.66 -8.56 40.28
C ILE A 109 -13.97 -7.27 40.71
N VAL A 110 -14.40 -6.12 40.14
CA VAL A 110 -13.85 -4.79 40.45
C VAL A 110 -14.21 -4.37 41.87
N SER A 111 -13.21 -4.06 42.67
CA SER A 111 -13.34 -3.55 44.03
C SER A 111 -13.38 -2.03 44.05
N MET A 112 -13.95 -1.46 45.16
CA MET A 112 -13.76 -0.04 45.47
C MET A 112 -12.29 0.21 45.81
N GLY A 113 -11.74 1.34 45.33
CA GLY A 113 -10.33 1.68 45.48
C GLY A 113 -9.49 1.07 44.36
N GLU A 114 -8.27 0.70 44.66
CA GLU A 114 -7.29 0.19 43.70
C GLU A 114 -7.67 -1.19 43.17
N ASN A 115 -7.56 -1.35 41.87
CA ASN A 115 -7.71 -2.59 41.11
C ASN A 115 -6.48 -2.85 40.27
N LYS A 116 -6.07 -4.11 40.19
CA LYS A 116 -4.84 -4.52 39.47
C LYS A 116 -5.16 -5.49 38.35
N VAL A 117 -4.88 -5.09 37.11
CA VAL A 117 -4.89 -5.96 35.92
C VAL A 117 -3.48 -6.50 35.69
N VAL A 118 -3.35 -7.80 35.53
CA VAL A 118 -2.09 -8.49 35.20
C VAL A 118 -2.28 -9.22 33.89
N MET A 119 -1.41 -8.96 32.92
CA MET A 119 -1.41 -9.57 31.58
C MET A 119 -0.09 -10.34 31.39
N GLU A 120 -0.19 -11.66 31.26
CA GLU A 120 0.94 -12.53 30.97
C GLU A 120 0.94 -12.89 29.50
N PHE A 121 2.01 -12.52 28.77
CA PHE A 121 2.21 -12.82 27.36
C PHE A 121 3.24 -13.92 27.20
N ARG A 122 2.82 -15.07 26.65
CA ARG A 122 3.71 -16.18 26.31
C ARG A 122 4.35 -15.93 24.94
N SER A 123 5.53 -16.51 24.71
CA SER A 123 6.25 -16.42 23.44
C SER A 123 5.40 -16.91 22.27
N ALA A 124 5.10 -16.01 21.31
CA ALA A 124 4.35 -16.37 20.11
C ALA A 124 5.11 -17.38 19.22
N LEU A 125 6.44 -17.34 19.23
CA LEU A 125 7.28 -18.32 18.53
C LEU A 125 7.15 -19.70 19.13
N LYS A 126 7.36 -19.85 20.44
CA LYS A 126 7.31 -21.14 21.14
C LYS A 126 5.90 -21.77 21.13
N GLU A 127 4.87 -20.94 21.30
CA GLU A 127 3.48 -21.42 21.19
C GLU A 127 3.15 -21.84 19.74
N GLY A 128 3.61 -21.08 18.75
CA GLY A 128 3.49 -21.43 17.33
C GLY A 128 4.17 -22.76 17.02
N ASP A 129 5.40 -22.97 17.48
CA ASP A 129 6.15 -24.22 17.32
C ASP A 129 5.45 -25.39 17.99
N ARG A 130 4.89 -25.17 19.20
CA ARG A 130 4.11 -26.18 19.90
C ARG A 130 2.85 -26.58 19.11
N ILE A 131 2.10 -25.59 18.62
CA ILE A 131 0.89 -25.84 17.82
C ILE A 131 1.25 -26.55 16.52
N MET A 132 2.28 -26.10 15.82
CA MET A 132 2.81 -26.71 14.60
C MET A 132 3.17 -28.18 14.82
N ALA A 133 3.95 -28.47 15.85
CA ALA A 133 4.35 -29.87 16.18
C ALA A 133 3.17 -30.78 16.52
N GLN A 134 2.12 -30.25 17.15
CA GLN A 134 0.90 -30.99 17.47
C GLN A 134 -0.03 -31.24 16.28
N ASN A 135 0.16 -30.50 15.15
CA ASN A 135 -0.75 -30.53 14.01
C ASN A 135 -0.04 -30.92 12.70
N GLY A 136 0.88 -31.86 12.76
CA GLY A 136 1.48 -32.46 11.57
C GLY A 136 2.81 -31.87 11.12
N GLY A 137 3.35 -30.88 11.84
CA GLY A 137 4.65 -30.27 11.53
C GLY A 137 4.58 -29.04 10.60
N GLU A 138 5.67 -28.78 9.92
CA GLU A 138 5.85 -27.63 9.05
C GLU A 138 4.87 -27.62 7.88
N ARG A 139 4.37 -26.41 7.56
CA ARG A 139 3.58 -26.13 6.36
C ARG A 139 4.36 -25.16 5.48
N VAL A 140 4.05 -25.12 4.18
CA VAL A 140 4.77 -24.27 3.22
C VAL A 140 4.58 -22.80 3.53
N THR A 141 5.69 -22.07 3.57
CA THR A 141 5.72 -20.62 3.69
C THR A 141 6.88 -20.07 2.88
N TRP A 142 6.68 -18.91 2.20
CA TRP A 142 7.77 -18.30 1.44
C TRP A 142 8.69 -17.39 2.25
N ASN A 143 8.20 -16.81 3.32
CA ASN A 143 8.99 -15.91 4.17
C ASN A 143 8.70 -16.17 5.64
N GLY A 144 9.61 -15.75 6.52
CA GLY A 144 9.48 -15.85 7.95
C GLY A 144 9.61 -17.28 8.48
N HIS A 145 9.30 -17.47 9.75
CA HIS A 145 9.36 -18.78 10.42
C HIS A 145 8.13 -19.65 10.10
N TYR A 146 8.30 -20.96 9.93
CA TYR A 146 7.23 -21.88 9.53
C TYR A 146 6.01 -21.88 10.46
N SER A 147 6.23 -21.66 11.77
CA SER A 147 5.13 -21.65 12.75
C SER A 147 4.19 -20.44 12.61
N ARG A 148 4.55 -19.40 11.87
CA ARG A 148 3.73 -18.19 11.71
C ARG A 148 2.33 -18.44 11.17
N VAL A 149 2.17 -19.45 10.29
CA VAL A 149 0.86 -19.79 9.71
C VAL A 149 -0.12 -20.40 10.71
N PHE A 150 0.37 -20.85 11.87
CA PHE A 150 -0.45 -21.36 12.97
C PHE A 150 -0.84 -20.28 14.00
N VAL A 151 -0.31 -19.07 13.87
CA VAL A 151 -0.47 -17.98 14.84
C VAL A 151 -1.20 -16.80 14.22
N ARG A 152 -2.28 -16.33 14.86
CA ARG A 152 -2.98 -15.12 14.41
C ARG A 152 -2.26 -13.87 14.90
N LYS A 153 -1.16 -13.57 14.22
CA LYS A 153 -0.25 -12.45 14.47
C LYS A 153 0.21 -11.86 13.14
N ALA A 154 0.61 -10.59 13.14
CA ALA A 154 1.23 -9.94 11.99
C ALA A 154 2.40 -10.80 11.47
N GLN A 155 2.30 -11.24 10.23
CA GLN A 155 3.20 -12.25 9.66
C GLN A 155 4.62 -11.72 9.50
N TYR A 156 4.76 -10.41 9.17
CA TYR A 156 6.06 -9.76 8.99
C TYR A 156 6.92 -9.72 10.27
N HIS A 157 6.33 -9.85 11.45
CA HIS A 157 7.09 -9.92 12.70
C HIS A 157 8.04 -11.13 12.76
N TYR A 158 7.75 -12.18 11.99
CA TYR A 158 8.60 -13.38 11.89
C TYR A 158 9.75 -13.23 10.88
N GLY A 159 9.96 -12.01 10.36
CA GLY A 159 10.91 -11.70 9.31
C GLY A 159 10.26 -11.72 7.92
N TRP A 160 10.72 -10.82 7.05
CA TRP A 160 10.29 -10.76 5.65
C TRP A 160 11.46 -10.35 4.76
N ASP A 161 11.33 -10.45 3.43
CA ASP A 161 12.39 -10.09 2.49
C ASP A 161 12.69 -8.56 2.41
N TRP A 162 11.95 -7.77 3.19
CA TRP A 162 12.17 -6.33 3.43
C TRP A 162 12.13 -5.95 4.91
N GLY A 163 11.83 -6.87 5.82
CA GLY A 163 11.62 -6.62 7.24
C GLY A 163 12.47 -7.47 8.17
N PRO A 164 12.87 -6.93 9.34
CA PRO A 164 13.62 -7.67 10.34
C PRO A 164 12.74 -8.72 11.02
N SER A 165 13.36 -9.75 11.60
CA SER A 165 12.68 -10.71 12.47
C SER A 165 12.63 -10.14 13.90
N LEU A 166 11.50 -9.52 14.25
CA LEU A 166 11.24 -8.92 15.56
C LEU A 166 9.85 -9.33 16.04
N ILE A 167 9.77 -10.51 16.67
CA ILE A 167 8.50 -11.07 17.14
C ILE A 167 8.11 -10.37 18.44
N THR A 168 7.18 -9.43 18.34
CA THR A 168 6.72 -8.59 19.45
C THR A 168 5.73 -9.32 20.37
N CYS A 169 5.47 -8.77 21.55
CA CYS A 169 4.31 -9.08 22.38
C CYS A 169 3.93 -7.86 23.22
N GLY A 170 2.70 -7.80 23.71
CA GLY A 170 2.20 -6.76 24.58
C GLY A 170 0.83 -6.22 24.22
N PRO A 171 0.30 -5.25 24.97
CA PRO A 171 -0.95 -4.56 24.68
C PRO A 171 -0.73 -3.49 23.59
N TRP A 172 -0.78 -3.91 22.30
CA TRP A 172 -0.42 -3.06 21.18
C TRP A 172 -1.49 -2.08 20.74
N LYS A 173 -2.72 -2.25 21.27
CA LYS A 173 -3.84 -1.30 21.11
C LYS A 173 -4.35 -0.84 22.49
N PRO A 174 -5.16 0.22 22.54
CA PRO A 174 -5.69 0.75 23.81
C PRO A 174 -6.43 -0.28 24.68
N ILE A 175 -6.35 -0.10 25.98
CA ILE A 175 -7.18 -0.78 26.98
C ILE A 175 -8.11 0.25 27.57
N ARG A 176 -9.43 -0.01 27.58
CA ARG A 176 -10.45 0.93 28.04
C ARG A 176 -11.24 0.37 29.20
N LEU A 177 -11.52 1.23 30.16
CA LEU A 177 -12.49 0.98 31.23
C LEU A 177 -13.80 1.65 30.85
N GLN A 178 -14.88 0.89 30.72
CA GLN A 178 -16.23 1.37 30.44
C GLN A 178 -17.13 1.16 31.64
N ILE A 179 -17.84 2.21 32.08
CA ILE A 179 -18.81 2.17 33.19
C ILE A 179 -20.13 2.77 32.69
N TYR A 180 -21.23 1.99 32.77
CA TYR A 180 -22.53 2.44 32.24
C TYR A 180 -23.69 1.67 32.87
N THR A 181 -24.88 2.28 32.85
CA THR A 181 -26.15 1.60 33.04
C THR A 181 -26.81 1.25 31.73
N ASP A 182 -26.68 2.13 30.74
CA ASP A 182 -27.31 2.03 29.43
C ASP A 182 -26.39 2.58 28.37
N ARG A 183 -26.22 1.84 27.25
CA ARG A 183 -25.40 2.29 26.13
C ARG A 183 -25.96 1.85 24.79
N ILE A 184 -25.51 2.50 23.74
CA ILE A 184 -25.56 2.00 22.39
C ILE A 184 -24.40 1.01 22.23
N SER A 185 -24.69 -0.27 22.06
CA SER A 185 -23.67 -1.32 21.96
C SER A 185 -23.16 -1.52 20.55
N ASN A 186 -24.00 -1.28 19.53
CA ASN A 186 -23.63 -1.39 18.11
C ASN A 186 -24.46 -0.41 17.27
N THR A 187 -23.88 0.03 16.15
CA THR A 187 -24.56 0.81 15.13
C THR A 187 -24.29 0.24 13.76
N LYS A 188 -25.33 0.13 12.92
CA LYS A 188 -25.21 -0.28 11.52
C LYS A 188 -25.83 0.76 10.61
N ILE A 189 -25.19 1.10 9.53
CA ILE A 189 -25.66 2.02 8.50
C ILE A 189 -25.59 1.28 7.19
N GLU A 190 -26.77 1.02 6.62
CA GLU A 190 -26.88 0.43 5.29
C GLU A 190 -27.31 1.50 4.30
N GLN A 191 -26.80 1.43 3.11
CA GLN A 191 -27.05 2.37 2.03
C GLN A 191 -27.66 1.64 0.84
N ALA A 192 -28.62 2.25 0.18
CA ALA A 192 -29.07 1.87 -1.13
C ALA A 192 -29.06 3.11 -2.02
N LEU A 193 -28.40 3.03 -3.18
CA LEU A 193 -28.23 4.17 -4.08
C LEU A 193 -28.84 3.82 -5.45
N SER A 194 -29.73 4.69 -5.95
CA SER A 194 -30.33 4.52 -7.28
C SER A 194 -29.27 4.51 -8.38
N ALA A 195 -29.53 3.80 -9.48
CA ALA A 195 -28.60 3.66 -10.60
C ALA A 195 -28.24 5.01 -11.25
N ASP A 196 -29.14 6.00 -11.21
CA ASP A 196 -28.90 7.36 -11.69
C ASP A 196 -28.25 8.28 -10.65
N LEU A 197 -27.92 7.74 -9.46
CA LEU A 197 -27.25 8.41 -8.34
C LEU A 197 -28.05 9.56 -7.70
N LYS A 198 -29.33 9.68 -8.00
CA LYS A 198 -30.16 10.82 -7.53
C LYS A 198 -30.89 10.58 -6.24
N THR A 199 -31.00 9.32 -5.81
CA THR A 199 -31.72 8.97 -4.58
C THR A 199 -30.89 7.98 -3.76
N ALA A 200 -30.63 8.30 -2.49
CA ALA A 200 -30.04 7.38 -1.55
C ALA A 200 -31.00 7.10 -0.39
N ILE A 201 -31.14 5.84 -0.01
CA ILE A 201 -31.90 5.41 1.18
C ILE A 201 -30.89 4.95 2.20
N LEU A 202 -30.90 5.58 3.37
CA LEU A 202 -30.10 5.20 4.53
C LEU A 202 -31.00 4.43 5.51
N THR A 203 -30.62 3.21 5.86
CA THR A 203 -31.22 2.45 6.97
C THR A 203 -30.28 2.53 8.15
N LEU A 204 -30.69 3.19 9.21
CA LEU A 204 -29.93 3.39 10.42
C LEU A 204 -30.44 2.43 11.50
N THR A 205 -29.57 1.55 11.97
CA THR A 205 -29.89 0.59 13.02
C THR A 205 -28.97 0.83 14.21
N ALA A 206 -29.50 0.79 15.41
CA ALA A 206 -28.71 0.84 16.64
C ALA A 206 -29.19 -0.23 17.62
N THR A 207 -28.25 -0.92 18.26
CA THR A 207 -28.53 -1.89 19.32
C THR A 207 -28.19 -1.27 20.67
N THR A 208 -29.07 -1.41 21.65
CA THR A 208 -28.83 -0.90 23.01
C THR A 208 -28.56 -2.05 23.96
N GLU A 209 -27.75 -1.77 24.96
CA GLU A 209 -27.51 -2.64 26.12
C GLU A 209 -27.95 -1.86 27.35
N THR A 210 -28.94 -2.38 28.05
CA THR A 210 -29.58 -1.71 29.20
C THR A 210 -29.61 -2.63 30.41
N ILE A 211 -29.29 -2.10 31.58
CA ILE A 211 -29.37 -2.81 32.88
C ILE A 211 -30.61 -2.39 33.62
N SER A 212 -31.02 -1.13 33.43
CA SER A 212 -32.18 -0.57 34.10
C SER A 212 -33.48 -1.22 33.60
N SER A 213 -34.22 -1.84 34.50
CA SER A 213 -35.57 -2.37 34.25
C SER A 213 -36.67 -1.30 34.28
N GLN A 214 -36.36 -0.07 34.63
CA GLN A 214 -37.32 1.05 34.82
C GLN A 214 -37.00 2.21 33.89
N GLY A 215 -37.80 2.38 32.85
CA GLY A 215 -37.81 3.60 32.04
C GLY A 215 -37.91 3.30 30.55
N GLY A 216 -38.69 4.09 29.81
CA GLY A 216 -38.65 4.11 28.37
C GLY A 216 -37.37 4.83 27.90
N TYR A 217 -36.93 4.54 26.67
CA TYR A 217 -35.83 5.20 26.02
C TYR A 217 -36.28 5.92 24.75
N THR A 218 -35.57 6.98 24.40
CA THR A 218 -35.69 7.63 23.11
C THR A 218 -34.33 7.54 22.42
N LEU A 219 -34.29 6.99 21.24
CA LEU A 219 -33.11 6.95 20.42
C LEU A 219 -33.29 7.82 19.16
N THR A 220 -32.40 8.77 18.99
CA THR A 220 -32.43 9.69 17.84
C THR A 220 -31.12 9.60 17.10
N ALA A 221 -31.15 9.88 15.78
CA ALA A 221 -29.95 10.09 14.97
C ALA A 221 -29.99 11.50 14.37
N THR A 222 -28.89 12.22 14.46
CA THR A 222 -28.70 13.49 13.79
C THR A 222 -27.78 13.24 12.59
N LEU A 223 -28.26 13.48 11.38
CA LEU A 223 -27.51 13.41 10.13
C LEU A 223 -27.06 14.82 9.75
N LEU A 224 -25.76 15.03 9.66
CA LEU A 224 -25.13 16.27 9.17
C LEU A 224 -24.56 16.01 7.78
N SER A 225 -25.02 16.76 6.78
CA SER A 225 -24.51 16.67 5.41
C SER A 225 -23.16 17.39 5.26
N PRO A 226 -22.38 17.11 4.17
CA PRO A 226 -21.16 17.86 3.86
C PRO A 226 -21.38 19.38 3.72
N SER A 227 -22.53 19.79 3.19
CA SER A 227 -22.93 21.21 3.07
C SER A 227 -23.40 21.84 4.39
N GLY A 228 -23.46 21.08 5.49
CA GLY A 228 -23.85 21.56 6.83
C GLY A 228 -25.34 21.49 7.12
N GLN A 229 -26.15 20.84 6.27
CA GLN A 229 -27.57 20.64 6.56
C GLN A 229 -27.75 19.55 7.64
N GLU A 230 -28.49 19.88 8.69
CA GLU A 230 -28.82 18.97 9.78
C GLU A 230 -30.22 18.37 9.58
N THR A 231 -30.34 17.03 9.71
CA THR A 231 -31.62 16.32 9.72
C THR A 231 -31.70 15.43 10.95
N ARG A 232 -32.73 15.62 11.75
CA ARG A 232 -32.96 14.81 12.96
C ARG A 232 -33.97 13.71 12.70
N LEU A 233 -33.61 12.47 13.05
CA LEU A 233 -34.39 11.26 12.85
C LEU A 233 -34.65 10.60 14.20
N THR A 234 -35.87 10.08 14.40
CA THR A 234 -36.20 9.25 15.54
C THR A 234 -36.17 7.79 15.14
N LEU A 235 -35.48 6.95 15.89
CA LEU A 235 -35.47 5.50 15.68
C LEU A 235 -36.59 4.87 16.46
N THR A 236 -37.24 3.88 15.88
CA THR A 236 -38.33 3.10 16.49
C THR A 236 -37.83 1.68 16.80
N PRO A 237 -38.40 1.02 17.85
CA PRO A 237 -38.05 -0.36 18.14
C PRO A 237 -38.26 -1.27 16.91
N ALA A 238 -37.27 -2.09 16.60
CA ALA A 238 -37.33 -3.11 15.54
C ALA A 238 -37.91 -4.43 16.09
N SER A 239 -38.12 -5.42 15.23
CA SER A 239 -38.56 -6.76 15.64
C SER A 239 -37.57 -7.51 16.51
N THR A 240 -36.29 -7.22 16.37
CA THR A 240 -35.20 -7.78 17.20
C THR A 240 -35.13 -7.02 18.53
N ALA A 241 -35.05 -7.74 19.65
CA ALA A 241 -34.96 -7.15 20.98
C ALA A 241 -33.78 -6.16 21.08
N ASN A 242 -34.01 -5.07 21.81
CA ASN A 242 -33.00 -4.01 22.01
C ASN A 242 -32.45 -3.36 20.74
N THR A 243 -33.12 -3.56 19.62
CA THR A 243 -32.73 -3.00 18.32
C THR A 243 -33.70 -1.91 17.92
N TRP A 244 -33.17 -0.83 17.38
CA TRP A 244 -33.90 0.36 16.94
C TRP A 244 -33.54 0.67 15.49
N GLU A 245 -34.53 1.07 14.71
CA GLU A 245 -34.33 1.31 13.27
C GLU A 245 -35.08 2.56 12.80
N THR A 246 -34.51 3.22 11.79
CA THR A 246 -35.20 4.23 10.99
C THR A 246 -34.66 4.23 9.57
N LYS A 247 -35.48 4.70 8.62
CA LYS A 247 -35.07 4.88 7.22
C LYS A 247 -35.19 6.34 6.84
N HIS A 248 -34.22 6.83 6.08
CA HIS A 248 -34.20 8.20 5.58
C HIS A 248 -33.83 8.21 4.10
N THR A 249 -34.60 8.98 3.30
CA THR A 249 -34.36 9.15 1.88
C THR A 249 -33.70 10.50 1.62
N LEU A 250 -32.55 10.48 0.98
CA LEU A 250 -31.84 11.65 0.51
C LEU A 250 -32.06 11.81 -0.99
N THR A 251 -32.57 12.97 -1.38
CA THR A 251 -32.72 13.36 -2.80
C THR A 251 -31.49 14.17 -3.21
N SER A 252 -30.86 13.79 -4.33
CA SER A 252 -29.60 14.39 -4.81
C SER A 252 -28.52 14.40 -3.76
N PRO A 253 -28.09 13.23 -3.23
CA PRO A 253 -27.06 13.15 -2.20
C PRO A 253 -25.74 13.73 -2.67
N GLU A 254 -24.98 14.34 -1.76
CA GLU A 254 -23.61 14.77 -2.00
C GLU A 254 -22.69 13.53 -1.97
N LEU A 255 -22.32 13.04 -3.16
CA LEU A 255 -21.56 11.80 -3.32
C LEU A 255 -20.11 11.96 -2.89
N TRP A 256 -19.55 10.87 -2.36
CA TRP A 256 -18.11 10.74 -2.09
C TRP A 256 -17.39 10.30 -3.36
N TYR A 257 -16.27 10.96 -3.68
CA TYR A 257 -15.45 10.66 -4.85
C TYR A 257 -13.98 10.43 -4.44
N PRO A 258 -13.26 9.57 -5.17
CA PRO A 258 -11.82 9.45 -5.01
C PRO A 258 -11.09 10.65 -5.59
N HIS A 259 -9.84 10.81 -5.18
CA HIS A 259 -8.93 11.84 -5.67
C HIS A 259 -8.96 11.98 -7.20
N GLN A 260 -8.92 13.21 -7.71
CA GLN A 260 -9.02 13.59 -9.12
C GLN A 260 -10.40 13.38 -9.79
N HIS A 261 -11.42 12.83 -9.10
CA HIS A 261 -12.73 12.55 -9.68
C HIS A 261 -13.87 13.38 -9.07
N GLY A 262 -13.63 14.02 -7.95
CA GLY A 262 -14.58 14.88 -7.25
C GLY A 262 -14.24 15.06 -5.77
N PRO A 263 -15.10 15.73 -5.00
CA PRO A 263 -14.88 15.94 -3.57
C PRO A 263 -15.14 14.66 -2.76
N PRO A 264 -14.33 14.36 -1.74
CA PRO A 264 -14.56 13.22 -0.83
C PRO A 264 -15.59 13.60 0.26
N ASN A 265 -16.84 13.81 -0.13
CA ASN A 265 -17.92 14.27 0.73
C ASN A 265 -18.28 13.23 1.80
N LEU A 266 -18.31 13.65 3.07
CA LEU A 266 -18.60 12.78 4.21
C LEU A 266 -19.79 13.32 5.02
N TYR A 267 -20.77 12.47 5.27
CA TYR A 267 -21.86 12.71 6.19
C TYR A 267 -21.47 12.25 7.59
N THR A 268 -21.88 12.99 8.61
CA THR A 268 -21.72 12.60 10.02
C THR A 268 -23.06 12.21 10.61
N ILE A 269 -23.12 11.04 11.23
CA ILE A 269 -24.33 10.52 11.92
C ILE A 269 -24.02 10.40 13.41
N THR A 270 -24.79 11.11 14.22
CA THR A 270 -24.69 11.06 15.67
C THR A 270 -25.92 10.38 16.24
N PHE A 271 -25.77 9.16 16.76
CA PHE A 271 -26.80 8.45 17.49
C PHE A 271 -26.82 8.94 18.95
N THR A 272 -27.99 9.20 19.50
CA THR A 272 -28.14 9.70 20.86
C THR A 272 -29.22 8.92 21.61
N LEU A 273 -28.83 8.23 22.68
CA LEU A 273 -29.72 7.52 23.60
C LEU A 273 -30.07 8.42 24.79
N LYS A 274 -31.37 8.58 25.08
CA LYS A 274 -31.86 9.36 26.23
C LYS A 274 -32.89 8.54 26.98
N ALA A 275 -32.97 8.77 28.30
CA ALA A 275 -34.10 8.32 29.11
C ALA A 275 -35.38 9.10 28.74
N SER A 276 -36.52 8.41 28.74
CA SER A 276 -37.85 9.04 28.54
C SER A 276 -38.73 8.93 29.77
N GLY A 277 -39.66 9.89 29.97
CA GLY A 277 -40.59 9.91 31.08
C GLY A 277 -40.06 10.52 32.40
N ASN A 278 -40.67 10.20 33.56
CA ASN A 278 -40.28 10.75 34.85
C ASN A 278 -38.89 10.33 35.36
N ALA A 279 -38.22 9.41 34.67
CA ALA A 279 -36.81 9.05 34.89
C ALA A 279 -35.82 10.10 34.31
N ALA A 280 -36.30 11.15 33.64
CA ALA A 280 -35.53 12.25 33.08
C ALA A 280 -34.97 13.23 34.12
N SER A 281 -34.52 12.73 35.29
CA SER A 281 -33.86 13.58 36.31
C SER A 281 -32.45 14.02 35.89
N THR A 282 -31.90 13.42 34.80
CA THR A 282 -30.63 13.83 34.16
C THR A 282 -30.92 14.50 32.81
N PRO A 283 -30.56 15.78 32.63
CA PRO A 283 -30.86 16.54 31.41
C PRO A 283 -29.99 16.18 30.20
N GLY A 284 -29.02 15.26 30.33
CA GLY A 284 -28.07 14.87 29.29
C GLY A 284 -28.39 13.58 28.52
N PRO A 285 -27.67 13.27 27.48
CA PRO A 285 -27.71 11.95 26.81
C PRO A 285 -27.09 10.88 27.72
N LEU A 286 -27.68 9.67 27.74
CA LEU A 286 -27.07 8.51 28.41
C LEU A 286 -25.83 8.01 27.67
N HIS A 287 -25.89 7.99 26.31
CA HIS A 287 -24.80 7.64 25.48
C HIS A 287 -24.93 8.28 24.09
N THR A 288 -23.79 8.60 23.46
CA THR A 288 -23.72 9.03 22.05
C THR A 288 -22.72 8.18 21.29
N ALA A 289 -23.06 7.85 20.03
CA ALA A 289 -22.15 7.17 19.11
C ALA A 289 -22.09 7.94 17.81
N HIS A 290 -20.87 8.14 17.29
CA HIS A 290 -20.62 8.89 16.06
C HIS A 290 -20.15 7.95 14.97
N LYS A 291 -20.66 8.14 13.75
CA LYS A 291 -20.21 7.45 12.54
C LYS A 291 -20.12 8.45 11.41
N ARG A 292 -19.12 8.28 10.55
CA ARG A 292 -19.02 8.99 9.27
C ARG A 292 -19.24 8.03 8.14
N ILE A 293 -19.87 8.47 7.08
CA ILE A 293 -20.12 7.70 5.86
C ILE A 293 -19.91 8.58 4.64
N GLY A 294 -19.49 7.97 3.54
CA GLY A 294 -19.59 8.58 2.21
C GLY A 294 -20.58 7.80 1.36
N ILE A 295 -21.43 8.52 0.64
CA ILE A 295 -22.40 7.90 -0.26
C ILE A 295 -21.75 7.73 -1.61
N ARG A 296 -21.63 6.48 -2.07
CA ARG A 296 -21.01 6.14 -3.33
C ARG A 296 -21.53 4.83 -3.88
N ARG A 297 -21.35 4.62 -5.17
CA ARG A 297 -21.54 3.33 -5.85
C ARG A 297 -20.20 2.84 -6.38
N ILE A 298 -19.84 1.58 -6.11
CA ILE A 298 -18.63 0.92 -6.63
C ILE A 298 -19.03 -0.33 -7.39
N LEU A 299 -18.48 -0.52 -8.58
CA LEU A 299 -18.59 -1.74 -9.36
C LEU A 299 -17.20 -2.16 -9.81
N LEU A 300 -16.90 -3.45 -9.69
CA LEU A 300 -15.78 -4.08 -10.37
C LEU A 300 -16.30 -4.62 -11.72
N ILE A 301 -15.75 -4.12 -12.81
CA ILE A 301 -16.21 -4.47 -14.16
C ILE A 301 -15.33 -5.57 -14.73
N GLN A 302 -15.96 -6.65 -15.16
CA GLN A 302 -15.33 -7.86 -15.69
C GLN A 302 -15.99 -8.25 -17.03
N ASP A 303 -16.05 -7.30 -17.98
CA ASP A 303 -16.63 -7.52 -19.29
C ASP A 303 -15.73 -8.41 -20.15
N PRO A 304 -16.30 -9.35 -20.96
CA PRO A 304 -15.53 -10.16 -21.88
C PRO A 304 -14.73 -9.31 -22.89
N LEU A 305 -13.48 -9.68 -23.13
CA LEU A 305 -12.64 -9.07 -24.14
C LEU A 305 -12.45 -9.99 -25.36
N PRO A 306 -12.35 -9.40 -26.56
CA PRO A 306 -12.16 -10.20 -27.77
C PRO A 306 -10.79 -10.87 -27.79
N GLN A 307 -10.74 -12.07 -28.37
CA GLN A 307 -9.48 -12.74 -28.70
C GLN A 307 -8.86 -12.05 -29.91
N LEU A 308 -7.72 -11.38 -29.73
CA LEU A 308 -7.00 -10.69 -30.79
C LEU A 308 -5.69 -11.44 -31.11
N PRO A 309 -5.40 -11.72 -32.37
CA PRO A 309 -4.12 -12.30 -32.74
C PRO A 309 -2.98 -11.31 -32.45
N ASP A 310 -1.82 -11.84 -32.15
CA ASP A 310 -0.54 -11.11 -31.98
C ASP A 310 -0.51 -10.06 -30.83
N THR A 311 -1.46 -10.13 -29.88
CA THR A 311 -1.42 -9.32 -28.68
C THR A 311 -0.87 -10.11 -27.48
N PRO A 312 0.02 -9.54 -26.65
CA PRO A 312 0.63 -10.25 -25.52
C PRO A 312 -0.38 -10.77 -24.50
N VAL A 313 -1.51 -10.10 -24.36
CA VAL A 313 -2.63 -10.49 -23.48
C VAL A 313 -3.93 -10.29 -24.26
N SER A 314 -4.62 -11.36 -24.60
CA SER A 314 -5.78 -11.37 -25.49
C SER A 314 -6.89 -12.25 -24.94
N GLY A 315 -8.17 -11.87 -25.13
CA GLY A 315 -9.32 -12.58 -24.56
C GLY A 315 -9.49 -12.34 -23.06
N GLY A 316 -10.24 -13.24 -22.40
CA GLY A 316 -10.54 -13.14 -20.98
C GLY A 316 -11.51 -12.01 -20.64
N THR A 317 -11.33 -11.33 -19.51
CA THR A 317 -12.21 -10.27 -19.04
C THR A 317 -11.44 -9.00 -18.66
N THR A 318 -12.12 -7.86 -18.70
CA THR A 318 -11.60 -6.63 -18.07
C THR A 318 -11.48 -6.80 -16.55
N PHE A 319 -10.74 -5.93 -15.90
CA PHE A 319 -10.72 -5.78 -14.44
C PHE A 319 -10.45 -4.31 -14.10
N TYR A 320 -11.53 -3.56 -13.92
CA TYR A 320 -11.40 -2.13 -13.54
C TYR A 320 -12.55 -1.68 -12.66
N PHE A 321 -12.30 -0.66 -11.87
CA PHE A 321 -13.32 -0.06 -11.01
C PHE A 321 -14.12 1.01 -11.73
N ASN A 322 -15.43 1.01 -11.47
CA ASN A 322 -16.35 2.07 -11.86
C ASN A 322 -16.95 2.66 -10.59
N ILE A 323 -16.67 3.94 -10.32
CA ILE A 323 -17.18 4.63 -9.14
C ILE A 323 -18.12 5.74 -9.58
N ASN A 324 -19.35 5.75 -9.02
CA ASN A 324 -20.38 6.72 -9.35
C ASN A 324 -20.58 6.83 -10.88
N ASN A 325 -20.71 5.70 -11.54
CA ASN A 325 -20.87 5.55 -12.99
C ASN A 325 -19.68 6.09 -13.83
N THR A 326 -18.51 6.26 -13.21
CA THR A 326 -17.29 6.71 -13.88
C THR A 326 -16.20 5.64 -13.81
N PRO A 327 -15.71 5.11 -14.96
CA PRO A 327 -14.57 4.21 -14.98
C PRO A 327 -13.29 4.90 -14.48
N LEU A 328 -12.50 4.21 -13.66
CA LEU A 328 -11.25 4.72 -13.11
C LEU A 328 -10.05 3.89 -13.56
N PHE A 329 -8.98 4.56 -13.97
CA PHE A 329 -7.66 3.95 -13.97
C PHE A 329 -7.07 4.03 -12.56
N ILE A 330 -6.71 2.90 -12.00
CA ILE A 330 -6.09 2.83 -10.69
C ILE A 330 -4.57 2.99 -10.83
N GLY A 331 -4.05 4.00 -10.17
CA GLY A 331 -2.61 4.16 -9.96
C GLY A 331 -2.34 4.29 -8.47
N GLY A 332 -1.58 3.37 -7.89
CA GLY A 332 -1.41 3.36 -6.45
C GLY A 332 -0.18 2.58 -5.99
N SER A 333 -0.16 2.29 -4.70
CA SER A 333 0.93 1.57 -4.04
C SER A 333 0.41 0.54 -3.05
N ASN A 334 1.25 -0.46 -2.77
CA ASN A 334 1.06 -1.36 -1.65
C ASN A 334 1.59 -0.73 -0.36
N TRP A 335 0.84 -0.91 0.71
CA TRP A 335 1.16 -0.48 2.06
C TRP A 335 1.61 -1.66 2.89
N ILE A 336 2.78 -1.54 3.51
CA ILE A 336 3.22 -2.38 4.63
C ILE A 336 3.18 -1.54 5.91
N PRO A 337 3.16 -2.14 7.12
CA PRO A 337 3.16 -1.36 8.35
C PRO A 337 4.27 -0.31 8.37
N ALA A 338 3.99 0.89 8.87
CA ALA A 338 4.94 2.02 8.80
C ALA A 338 6.10 1.92 9.80
N HIS A 339 6.11 0.89 10.65
CA HIS A 339 7.16 0.66 11.66
C HIS A 339 7.15 -0.80 12.11
N SER A 340 8.30 -1.38 12.48
CA SER A 340 8.35 -2.73 13.06
C SER A 340 7.56 -2.82 14.36
N PHE A 341 7.47 -1.73 15.11
CA PHE A 341 6.74 -1.61 16.36
C PHE A 341 5.50 -0.75 16.17
N LEU A 342 4.33 -1.38 16.02
CA LEU A 342 3.08 -0.70 15.68
C LEU A 342 2.70 0.46 16.63
N PRO A 343 2.87 0.37 17.97
CA PRO A 343 2.57 1.49 18.87
C PRO A 343 3.46 2.71 18.67
N ALA A 344 4.61 2.57 18.00
CA ALA A 344 5.50 3.70 17.69
C ALA A 344 5.01 4.53 16.48
N VAL A 345 4.05 4.04 15.71
CA VAL A 345 3.50 4.75 14.55
C VAL A 345 2.69 5.96 15.00
N LYS A 346 3.13 7.15 14.57
CA LYS A 346 2.45 8.41 14.88
C LYS A 346 1.42 8.74 13.81
N THR A 347 0.27 9.28 14.20
CA THR A 347 -0.77 9.77 13.27
C THR A 347 -0.19 10.74 12.23
N GLN A 348 0.78 11.58 12.63
CA GLN A 348 1.45 12.51 11.71
C GLN A 348 2.25 11.78 10.62
N THR A 349 2.84 10.63 10.91
CA THR A 349 3.54 9.80 9.92
C THR A 349 2.56 9.27 8.88
N LEU A 350 1.41 8.73 9.33
CA LEU A 350 0.34 8.27 8.43
C LEU A 350 -0.15 9.40 7.53
N HIS A 351 -0.46 10.56 8.13
CA HIS A 351 -0.91 11.74 7.39
C HIS A 351 0.12 12.18 6.34
N ASN A 352 1.40 12.25 6.71
CA ASN A 352 2.47 12.65 5.78
C ASN A 352 2.59 11.68 4.60
N LEU A 353 2.57 10.36 4.84
CA LEU A 353 2.65 9.34 3.79
C LEU A 353 1.44 9.41 2.85
N LEU A 354 0.23 9.54 3.38
CA LEU A 354 -0.98 9.62 2.57
C LEU A 354 -1.08 10.94 1.77
N CYS A 355 -0.64 12.06 2.35
CA CYS A 355 -0.54 13.32 1.61
C CYS A 355 0.54 13.24 0.51
N LEU A 356 1.68 12.59 0.77
CA LEU A 356 2.67 12.34 -0.28
C LEU A 356 2.08 11.50 -1.40
N LEU A 357 1.43 10.38 -1.08
CA LEU A 357 0.79 9.50 -2.05
C LEU A 357 -0.20 10.26 -2.93
N ARG A 358 -1.13 11.02 -2.33
CA ARG A 358 -2.20 11.73 -3.05
C ARG A 358 -1.71 12.99 -3.76
N ASP A 359 -1.17 13.96 -3.00
CA ASP A 359 -0.95 15.33 -3.47
C ASP A 359 0.27 15.45 -4.37
N ARG A 360 1.27 14.63 -4.13
CA ARG A 360 2.54 14.68 -4.86
C ARG A 360 2.75 13.45 -5.75
N GLY A 361 2.21 12.28 -5.34
CA GLY A 361 2.31 11.01 -6.05
C GLY A 361 1.25 10.81 -7.13
N ASN A 362 0.19 11.63 -7.16
CA ASN A 362 -0.98 11.49 -8.05
C ASN A 362 -1.64 10.11 -7.96
N GLN A 363 -1.49 9.43 -6.83
CA GLN A 363 -2.04 8.10 -6.61
C GLN A 363 -3.45 8.17 -6.03
N ASN A 364 -4.29 7.19 -6.34
CA ASN A 364 -5.69 7.14 -5.93
C ASN A 364 -6.10 5.88 -5.17
N MET A 365 -5.19 4.89 -5.00
CA MET A 365 -5.45 3.67 -4.25
C MET A 365 -4.25 3.26 -3.40
N LEU A 366 -4.55 2.70 -2.22
CA LEU A 366 -3.62 2.08 -1.30
C LEU A 366 -4.07 0.64 -1.03
N ARG A 367 -3.22 -0.36 -1.29
CA ARG A 367 -3.49 -1.74 -0.89
C ARG A 367 -2.82 -2.02 0.44
N ILE A 368 -3.61 -2.38 1.45
CA ILE A 368 -3.12 -2.84 2.77
C ILE A 368 -2.79 -4.33 2.65
N TRP A 369 -1.51 -4.63 2.62
CA TRP A 369 -0.98 -5.96 2.38
C TRP A 369 -1.28 -6.96 3.50
N GLY A 370 -1.60 -8.22 3.14
CA GLY A 370 -2.07 -9.27 4.05
C GLY A 370 -1.08 -9.81 5.07
N GLY A 371 0.22 -9.57 4.92
CA GLY A 371 1.22 -9.95 5.92
C GLY A 371 1.41 -8.95 7.05
N GLY A 372 0.73 -7.79 6.98
CA GLY A 372 0.73 -6.73 7.98
C GLY A 372 -0.37 -6.87 9.01
N VAL A 373 -1.15 -5.81 9.18
CA VAL A 373 -2.27 -5.69 10.14
C VAL A 373 -3.48 -5.04 9.49
N TYR A 374 -4.67 -5.22 10.09
CA TYR A 374 -5.77 -4.29 9.87
C TYR A 374 -5.38 -2.98 10.56
N GLU A 375 -5.14 -1.94 9.78
CA GLU A 375 -4.58 -0.68 10.28
C GLU A 375 -5.50 0.03 11.27
N SER A 376 -4.99 1.11 11.86
CA SER A 376 -5.74 1.95 12.79
C SER A 376 -6.89 2.68 12.10
N ASP A 377 -7.93 3.05 12.85
CA ASP A 377 -9.06 3.84 12.34
C ASP A 377 -8.62 5.18 11.75
N GLU A 378 -7.50 5.75 12.25
CA GLU A 378 -6.92 6.98 11.72
C GLU A 378 -6.50 6.85 10.27
N LEU A 379 -5.90 5.71 9.86
CA LEU A 379 -5.49 5.50 8.47
C LEU A 379 -6.69 5.50 7.53
N TYR A 380 -7.73 4.74 7.85
CA TYR A 380 -8.94 4.68 7.01
C TYR A 380 -9.69 6.01 7.02
N THR A 381 -9.76 6.68 8.16
CA THR A 381 -10.34 8.03 8.31
C THR A 381 -9.63 9.03 7.39
N LEU A 382 -8.30 9.02 7.38
CA LEU A 382 -7.51 9.85 6.48
C LEU A 382 -7.74 9.48 5.00
N CYS A 383 -7.84 8.19 4.67
CA CYS A 383 -8.18 7.75 3.31
C CYS A 383 -9.56 8.26 2.87
N ASP A 384 -10.57 8.23 3.77
CA ASP A 384 -11.90 8.79 3.51
C ASP A 384 -11.86 10.28 3.22
N GLU A 385 -11.13 11.05 4.04
CA GLU A 385 -10.99 12.51 3.92
C GLU A 385 -10.17 12.94 2.70
N LEU A 386 -9.18 12.14 2.37
CA LEU A 386 -8.27 12.42 1.26
C LEU A 386 -8.79 11.87 -0.09
N GLY A 387 -9.84 11.05 -0.09
CA GLY A 387 -10.34 10.40 -1.29
C GLY A 387 -9.39 9.32 -1.83
N ILE A 388 -8.72 8.58 -0.96
CA ILE A 388 -7.84 7.47 -1.32
C ILE A 388 -8.64 6.18 -1.21
N LEU A 389 -8.72 5.42 -2.30
CA LEU A 389 -9.34 4.10 -2.30
C LEU A 389 -8.48 3.12 -1.52
N VAL A 390 -9.12 2.19 -0.81
CA VAL A 390 -8.45 1.14 -0.04
C VAL A 390 -8.81 -0.23 -0.59
N TRP A 391 -7.79 -0.99 -0.92
CA TRP A 391 -7.82 -2.44 -1.12
C TRP A 391 -7.28 -3.08 0.17
N GLN A 392 -8.10 -3.84 0.89
CA GLN A 392 -7.70 -4.50 2.14
C GLN A 392 -7.52 -5.99 1.90
N ASP A 393 -6.35 -6.54 2.16
CA ASP A 393 -6.20 -8.00 2.30
C ASP A 393 -6.60 -8.44 3.70
N ILE A 394 -7.26 -9.58 3.82
CA ILE A 394 -7.35 -10.32 5.09
C ILE A 394 -5.94 -10.72 5.49
N CYS A 395 -5.61 -10.64 6.79
CA CYS A 395 -4.24 -10.79 7.29
C CYS A 395 -3.73 -12.24 7.20
N LEU A 396 -3.55 -12.71 5.96
CA LEU A 396 -2.97 -13.97 5.52
C LEU A 396 -2.02 -13.68 4.36
N ALA A 397 -0.79 -14.25 4.36
CA ALA A 397 0.18 -13.97 3.31
C ALA A 397 1.18 -15.12 3.09
N CYS A 398 1.41 -15.46 1.83
CA CYS A 398 2.48 -16.32 1.35
C CYS A 398 2.62 -17.64 2.14
N GLY A 399 1.51 -18.32 2.41
CA GLY A 399 1.54 -19.51 3.23
C GLY A 399 0.38 -20.47 3.08
N ASP A 400 0.62 -21.70 3.49
CA ASP A 400 -0.39 -22.75 3.57
C ASP A 400 -0.99 -22.75 4.98
N TYR A 401 -2.10 -22.04 5.18
CA TYR A 401 -2.74 -21.92 6.49
C TYR A 401 -3.58 -23.13 6.85
N PRO A 402 -3.62 -23.54 8.14
CA PRO A 402 -4.24 -24.78 8.59
C PRO A 402 -5.78 -24.67 8.77
N ALA A 403 -6.50 -24.30 7.71
CA ALA A 403 -7.97 -24.11 7.76
C ALA A 403 -8.78 -25.40 8.00
N HIS A 404 -8.14 -26.55 8.00
CA HIS A 404 -8.73 -27.82 8.46
C HIS A 404 -8.90 -27.87 9.99
N LEU A 405 -8.17 -27.02 10.75
CA LEU A 405 -8.29 -26.94 12.21
C LEU A 405 -9.44 -26.02 12.62
N ASP A 406 -10.41 -26.55 13.40
CA ASP A 406 -11.56 -25.77 13.85
C ASP A 406 -11.16 -24.59 14.75
N SER A 407 -10.12 -24.76 15.58
CA SER A 407 -9.59 -23.70 16.43
C SER A 407 -9.05 -22.53 15.62
N PHE A 408 -8.31 -22.79 14.54
CA PHE A 408 -7.81 -21.75 13.64
C PHE A 408 -8.96 -21.07 12.90
N THR A 409 -9.88 -21.87 12.35
CA THR A 409 -11.01 -21.37 11.55
C THR A 409 -11.95 -20.48 12.37
N SER A 410 -12.29 -20.89 13.61
CA SER A 410 -13.15 -20.08 14.48
C SER A 410 -12.53 -18.73 14.83
N GLU A 411 -11.22 -18.71 15.12
CA GLU A 411 -10.51 -17.47 15.43
C GLU A 411 -10.44 -16.52 14.24
N ILE A 412 -10.10 -17.02 13.05
CA ILE A 412 -10.01 -16.14 11.87
C ILE A 412 -11.39 -15.65 11.41
N CYS A 413 -12.43 -16.45 11.52
CA CYS A 413 -13.79 -16.00 11.19
C CYS A 413 -14.28 -14.88 12.12
N ALA A 414 -13.99 -14.97 13.42
CA ALA A 414 -14.31 -13.93 14.38
C ALA A 414 -13.49 -12.66 14.11
N GLU A 415 -12.20 -12.79 13.85
CA GLU A 415 -11.30 -11.71 13.47
C GLU A 415 -11.80 -10.94 12.24
N VAL A 416 -12.10 -11.66 11.16
CA VAL A 416 -12.56 -11.05 9.91
C VAL A 416 -13.89 -10.32 10.12
N ARG A 417 -14.83 -10.91 10.85
CA ARG A 417 -16.12 -10.28 11.17
C ARG A 417 -15.94 -9.00 11.98
N GLU A 418 -15.18 -9.02 13.06
CA GLU A 418 -14.93 -7.87 13.93
C GLU A 418 -14.28 -6.71 13.15
N ASN A 419 -13.24 -7.00 12.37
CA ASN A 419 -12.55 -5.96 11.60
C ASN A 419 -13.44 -5.40 10.48
N LEU A 420 -14.23 -6.21 9.79
CA LEU A 420 -15.16 -5.73 8.78
C LEU A 420 -16.30 -4.89 9.39
N GLU A 421 -16.81 -5.26 10.57
CA GLU A 421 -17.80 -4.44 11.30
C GLU A 421 -17.25 -3.05 11.65
N ARG A 422 -15.96 -2.97 11.99
CA ARG A 422 -15.26 -1.71 12.23
C ARG A 422 -15.11 -0.91 10.93
N LEU A 423 -14.72 -1.56 9.83
CA LEU A 423 -14.31 -0.92 8.58
C LEU A 423 -15.46 -0.61 7.60
N ARG A 424 -16.61 -1.26 7.71
CA ARG A 424 -17.72 -1.18 6.71
C ARG A 424 -18.30 0.22 6.47
N CYS A 425 -18.08 1.17 7.37
CA CYS A 425 -18.56 2.55 7.22
C CYS A 425 -17.60 3.45 6.43
N HIS A 426 -16.36 3.00 6.16
CA HIS A 426 -15.38 3.77 5.41
C HIS A 426 -15.67 3.71 3.90
N PRO A 427 -16.02 4.85 3.25
CA PRO A 427 -16.27 4.85 1.81
C PRO A 427 -15.01 4.58 0.98
N SER A 428 -13.84 4.81 1.54
CA SER A 428 -12.55 4.47 0.94
C SER A 428 -12.36 2.98 0.73
N LEU A 429 -12.89 2.10 1.61
CA LEU A 429 -12.79 0.66 1.48
C LEU A 429 -13.64 0.17 0.31
N VAL A 430 -13.02 -0.26 -0.77
CA VAL A 430 -13.72 -0.65 -2.00
C VAL A 430 -13.60 -2.12 -2.34
N ILE A 431 -12.54 -2.79 -1.91
CA ILE A 431 -12.30 -4.21 -2.13
C ILE A 431 -11.62 -4.86 -0.93
N VAL A 432 -12.03 -6.09 -0.63
CA VAL A 432 -11.37 -6.95 0.36
C VAL A 432 -10.92 -8.21 -0.34
N ALA A 433 -9.62 -8.52 -0.27
CA ALA A 433 -9.04 -9.75 -0.79
C ALA A 433 -8.83 -10.78 0.33
N GLY A 434 -9.01 -12.05 0.02
CA GLY A 434 -8.93 -13.14 1.00
C GLY A 434 -7.53 -13.40 1.56
N ASN A 435 -6.49 -13.09 0.79
CA ASN A 435 -5.09 -13.33 1.17
C ASN A 435 -4.14 -12.62 0.20
N ASN A 436 -2.84 -12.61 0.57
CA ASN A 436 -1.73 -12.29 -0.32
C ASN A 436 -0.98 -13.55 -0.74
N GLU A 437 -0.96 -13.90 -2.02
CA GLU A 437 -0.13 -14.93 -2.67
C GLU A 437 -0.32 -16.39 -2.21
N ASP A 438 -1.31 -16.71 -1.37
CA ASP A 438 -1.50 -18.08 -0.91
C ASP A 438 -1.89 -19.02 -2.07
N TYR A 439 -2.59 -18.51 -3.09
CA TYR A 439 -2.85 -19.27 -4.32
C TYR A 439 -1.58 -19.53 -5.14
N GLN A 440 -0.62 -18.60 -5.17
CA GLN A 440 0.66 -18.83 -5.84
C GLN A 440 1.48 -19.89 -5.09
N VAL A 441 1.49 -19.84 -3.75
CA VAL A 441 2.08 -20.92 -2.92
C VAL A 441 1.43 -22.27 -3.25
N ALA A 442 0.11 -22.28 -3.40
CA ALA A 442 -0.63 -23.51 -3.71
C ALA A 442 -0.33 -24.03 -5.12
N ASP A 443 -0.25 -23.14 -6.12
CA ASP A 443 0.09 -23.50 -7.51
C ASP A 443 1.52 -24.07 -7.59
N GLU A 444 2.49 -23.42 -6.95
CA GLU A 444 3.90 -23.74 -7.09
C GLU A 444 4.35 -24.92 -6.22
N GLU A 445 3.79 -25.06 -4.99
CA GLU A 445 4.34 -25.96 -3.96
C GLU A 445 3.38 -27.06 -3.52
N LEU A 446 2.05 -26.89 -3.67
CA LEU A 446 1.06 -27.80 -3.07
C LEU A 446 0.32 -28.65 -4.10
N GLY A 447 0.54 -28.43 -5.39
CA GLY A 447 -0.18 -29.14 -6.45
C GLY A 447 -1.68 -28.81 -6.44
N TYR A 448 -2.00 -27.54 -6.30
CA TYR A 448 -3.37 -27.01 -6.31
C TYR A 448 -4.14 -27.42 -7.58
N ASP A 449 -5.38 -27.87 -7.40
CA ASP A 449 -6.30 -28.18 -8.48
C ASP A 449 -7.55 -27.29 -8.39
N ALA A 450 -7.63 -26.31 -9.28
CA ALA A 450 -8.78 -25.39 -9.35
C ALA A 450 -10.12 -26.12 -9.55
N LYS A 451 -10.11 -27.31 -10.18
CA LYS A 451 -11.31 -28.11 -10.49
C LYS A 451 -11.74 -29.05 -9.37
N GLN A 452 -10.97 -29.09 -8.26
CA GLN A 452 -11.33 -29.92 -7.11
C GLN A 452 -12.73 -29.57 -6.56
N PRO A 453 -13.61 -30.54 -6.28
CA PRO A 453 -14.95 -30.30 -5.75
C PRO A 453 -14.94 -29.57 -4.40
N GLU A 454 -15.87 -28.61 -4.20
CA GLU A 454 -15.99 -27.81 -2.97
C GLU A 454 -15.99 -28.64 -1.68
N GLY A 455 -16.67 -29.78 -1.66
CA GLY A 455 -16.75 -30.67 -0.49
C GLY A 455 -15.40 -31.25 -0.04
N GLU A 456 -14.36 -31.17 -0.86
CA GLU A 456 -13.03 -31.71 -0.58
C GLU A 456 -12.04 -30.64 -0.14
N TRP A 457 -12.33 -29.36 -0.37
CA TRP A 457 -11.36 -28.25 -0.18
C TRP A 457 -10.72 -28.23 1.19
N ARG A 458 -11.52 -28.39 2.25
CA ARG A 458 -11.05 -28.33 3.62
C ARG A 458 -10.04 -29.40 4.00
N ASN A 459 -10.08 -30.55 3.29
CA ASN A 459 -9.22 -31.71 3.53
C ASN A 459 -8.19 -31.91 2.40
N SER A 460 -8.05 -30.91 1.51
CA SER A 460 -7.08 -30.94 0.41
C SER A 460 -5.67 -30.53 0.86
N SER A 461 -4.74 -30.52 -0.09
CA SER A 461 -3.41 -29.93 0.11
C SER A 461 -3.45 -28.40 0.35
N PHE A 462 -4.55 -27.74 -0.05
CA PHE A 462 -4.78 -26.31 0.14
C PHE A 462 -6.10 -26.03 0.87
N PRO A 463 -6.19 -26.31 2.18
CA PRO A 463 -7.44 -26.19 2.94
C PRO A 463 -7.95 -24.76 3.07
N SER A 464 -7.07 -23.75 2.95
CA SER A 464 -7.42 -22.34 3.04
C SER A 464 -8.33 -21.87 1.90
N ARG A 465 -8.36 -22.57 0.75
CA ARG A 465 -9.31 -22.32 -0.32
C ARG A 465 -10.75 -22.24 0.18
N TRP A 466 -11.11 -23.13 1.12
CA TRP A 466 -12.44 -23.15 1.73
C TRP A 466 -12.77 -21.86 2.47
N LEU A 467 -11.77 -21.21 3.12
CA LEU A 467 -11.96 -19.90 3.72
C LEU A 467 -12.20 -18.84 2.62
N TYR A 468 -11.36 -18.84 1.58
CA TYR A 468 -11.32 -17.80 0.57
C TYR A 468 -12.52 -17.82 -0.37
N GLU A 469 -12.97 -18.98 -0.79
CA GLU A 469 -14.07 -19.08 -1.78
C GLU A 469 -15.44 -19.39 -1.15
N LYS A 470 -15.48 -19.77 0.15
CA LYS A 470 -16.77 -20.13 0.80
C LYS A 470 -17.08 -19.30 2.04
N ILE A 471 -16.16 -19.17 2.98
CA ILE A 471 -16.45 -18.57 4.27
C ILE A 471 -16.40 -17.04 4.23
N PHE A 472 -15.32 -16.47 3.72
CA PHE A 472 -15.12 -15.03 3.70
C PHE A 472 -16.14 -14.30 2.82
N PRO A 473 -16.54 -14.79 1.61
CA PRO A 473 -17.62 -14.16 0.85
C PRO A 473 -18.93 -14.05 1.64
N ASN A 474 -19.26 -15.09 2.44
CA ASN A 474 -20.45 -15.07 3.28
C ASN A 474 -20.35 -14.01 4.39
N ILE A 475 -19.18 -13.89 5.04
CA ILE A 475 -18.97 -12.88 6.08
C ILE A 475 -19.09 -11.47 5.47
N ILE A 476 -18.47 -11.23 4.31
CA ILE A 476 -18.55 -9.93 3.62
C ILE A 476 -19.99 -9.59 3.23
N ARG A 477 -20.72 -10.54 2.69
CA ARG A 477 -22.15 -10.36 2.36
C ARG A 477 -22.94 -9.95 3.59
N ASP A 478 -22.77 -10.66 4.72
CA ASP A 478 -23.55 -10.43 5.93
C ASP A 478 -23.20 -9.10 6.61
N VAL A 479 -21.91 -8.74 6.62
CA VAL A 479 -21.40 -7.57 7.34
C VAL A 479 -21.46 -6.30 6.49
N CYS A 480 -21.00 -6.37 5.24
CA CYS A 480 -20.76 -5.19 4.41
C CYS A 480 -21.84 -4.95 3.36
N ASN A 481 -22.51 -6.00 2.85
CA ASN A 481 -23.34 -5.93 1.66
C ASN A 481 -24.85 -6.14 1.92
N GLY A 482 -25.31 -6.06 3.17
CA GLY A 482 -26.71 -6.01 3.54
C GLY A 482 -27.53 -7.25 3.19
N ASN A 483 -26.93 -8.46 3.19
CA ASN A 483 -27.56 -9.72 2.78
C ASN A 483 -28.08 -9.76 1.32
N THR A 484 -27.71 -8.79 0.50
CA THR A 484 -28.08 -8.74 -0.91
C THR A 484 -27.08 -9.57 -1.71
N GLY A 485 -27.28 -10.89 -1.79
CA GLY A 485 -26.60 -11.88 -2.63
C GLY A 485 -25.31 -11.43 -3.36
N ALA A 486 -24.28 -10.99 -2.65
CA ALA A 486 -23.04 -10.58 -3.28
C ALA A 486 -22.23 -11.82 -3.69
N GLU A 487 -22.09 -12.02 -4.98
CA GLU A 487 -21.15 -12.98 -5.55
C GLU A 487 -19.71 -12.42 -5.47
N ILE A 488 -18.74 -13.29 -5.65
CA ILE A 488 -17.33 -12.90 -5.81
C ILE A 488 -17.25 -11.84 -6.93
N GLY A 489 -16.53 -10.74 -6.65
CA GLY A 489 -16.40 -9.61 -7.58
C GLY A 489 -17.54 -8.59 -7.55
N GLN A 490 -18.52 -8.71 -6.64
CA GLN A 490 -19.63 -7.78 -6.51
C GLN A 490 -19.65 -7.06 -5.16
N ALA A 491 -20.07 -5.79 -5.16
CA ALA A 491 -20.22 -4.94 -3.96
C ALA A 491 -21.70 -4.83 -3.52
N GLY A 492 -22.41 -5.94 -3.46
CA GLY A 492 -23.86 -5.96 -3.31
C GLY A 492 -24.60 -5.60 -4.60
N ILE A 493 -25.94 -5.73 -4.61
CA ILE A 493 -26.76 -5.56 -5.82
C ILE A 493 -26.71 -4.12 -6.37
N ASP A 494 -26.63 -3.12 -5.52
CA ASP A 494 -26.65 -1.70 -5.88
C ASP A 494 -25.25 -1.05 -5.88
N GLY A 495 -24.19 -1.81 -5.53
CA GLY A 495 -22.82 -1.35 -5.51
C GLY A 495 -22.47 -0.42 -4.33
N THR A 496 -23.29 -0.35 -3.29
CA THR A 496 -23.01 0.50 -2.11
C THR A 496 -22.10 -0.19 -1.06
N GLY A 497 -21.94 -1.51 -1.17
CA GLY A 497 -21.09 -2.31 -0.27
C GLY A 497 -19.59 -2.32 -0.65
N VAL A 498 -18.96 -3.47 -0.45
CA VAL A 498 -17.54 -3.73 -0.70
C VAL A 498 -17.38 -4.93 -1.62
N VAL A 499 -16.51 -4.84 -2.61
CA VAL A 499 -16.17 -5.98 -3.49
C VAL A 499 -15.40 -7.02 -2.69
N TYR A 500 -15.73 -8.29 -2.82
CA TYR A 500 -14.90 -9.38 -2.32
C TYR A 500 -14.11 -10.03 -3.46
N TRP A 501 -12.83 -10.35 -3.21
CA TRP A 501 -11.93 -11.04 -4.12
C TRP A 501 -11.19 -12.17 -3.39
N PRO A 502 -11.12 -13.41 -3.91
CA PRO A 502 -10.63 -14.55 -3.13
C PRO A 502 -9.16 -14.49 -2.70
N GLY A 503 -8.32 -13.79 -3.44
CA GLY A 503 -6.90 -13.60 -3.14
C GLY A 503 -6.30 -12.46 -3.95
N SER A 504 -5.06 -12.14 -3.72
CA SER A 504 -4.27 -11.27 -4.59
C SER A 504 -2.87 -11.87 -4.74
N PRO A 505 -2.50 -12.40 -5.94
CA PRO A 505 -3.33 -12.41 -7.14
C PRO A 505 -4.38 -13.54 -7.12
N TRP A 506 -5.42 -13.34 -7.94
CA TRP A 506 -6.40 -14.37 -8.23
C TRP A 506 -7.05 -14.14 -9.60
N GLY A 507 -7.12 -15.18 -10.45
CA GLY A 507 -7.60 -15.05 -11.82
C GLY A 507 -8.25 -16.32 -12.37
N GLY A 508 -8.94 -17.09 -11.55
CA GLY A 508 -9.63 -18.30 -12.03
C GLY A 508 -8.83 -19.58 -11.83
N GLU A 509 -8.49 -20.32 -12.90
CA GLU A 509 -7.82 -21.62 -12.78
C GLU A 509 -6.33 -21.52 -12.43
N ASP A 510 -5.68 -20.40 -12.75
CA ASP A 510 -4.26 -20.13 -12.55
C ASP A 510 -4.11 -18.74 -11.94
N SER A 511 -3.42 -18.63 -10.81
CA SER A 511 -3.15 -17.36 -10.11
C SER A 511 -2.27 -16.41 -10.92
N THR A 512 -1.61 -16.89 -11.96
CA THR A 512 -0.78 -16.11 -12.87
C THR A 512 -1.44 -15.80 -14.22
N ASP A 513 -2.73 -16.16 -14.42
CA ASP A 513 -3.44 -15.90 -15.67
C ASP A 513 -3.59 -14.38 -15.87
N ARG A 514 -2.93 -13.90 -16.92
CA ARG A 514 -2.87 -12.48 -17.27
C ARG A 514 -4.13 -11.96 -17.96
N THR A 515 -5.05 -12.84 -18.33
CA THR A 515 -6.25 -12.52 -19.10
C THR A 515 -7.48 -12.25 -18.25
N VAL A 516 -7.40 -12.55 -16.94
CA VAL A 516 -8.50 -12.37 -15.97
C VAL A 516 -7.94 -11.89 -14.63
N GLY A 517 -8.76 -11.23 -13.83
CA GLY A 517 -8.41 -10.85 -12.46
C GLY A 517 -7.21 -9.91 -12.32
N ASP A 518 -6.50 -10.07 -11.22
CA ASP A 518 -5.28 -9.34 -10.90
C ASP A 518 -4.05 -10.25 -10.92
N ILE A 519 -2.88 -9.68 -11.14
CA ILE A 519 -1.61 -10.40 -11.15
C ILE A 519 -0.54 -9.71 -10.30
N HIS A 520 0.40 -10.49 -9.77
CA HIS A 520 1.67 -10.04 -9.25
C HIS A 520 2.75 -10.24 -10.32
N GLN A 521 3.39 -9.13 -10.75
CA GLN A 521 4.34 -9.15 -11.87
C GLN A 521 5.77 -9.12 -11.35
N TRP A 522 6.36 -10.28 -11.09
CA TRP A 522 7.71 -10.42 -10.55
C TRP A 522 8.73 -10.97 -11.54
N ASN A 523 8.40 -11.17 -12.82
CA ASN A 523 9.36 -11.68 -13.82
C ASN A 523 10.59 -10.77 -14.00
N THR A 524 10.52 -9.50 -13.62
CA THR A 524 11.66 -8.57 -13.63
C THR A 524 12.54 -8.69 -12.38
N TRP A 525 12.04 -9.33 -11.31
CA TRP A 525 12.78 -9.54 -10.07
C TRP A 525 12.61 -10.97 -9.53
N ILE A 526 12.50 -11.95 -10.41
CA ILE A 526 12.17 -13.33 -10.06
C ILE A 526 13.28 -14.03 -9.25
N TRP A 527 12.85 -14.93 -8.39
CA TRP A 527 13.70 -15.84 -7.64
C TRP A 527 14.17 -17.02 -8.55
N GLY A 528 15.46 -17.30 -8.56
CA GLY A 528 15.99 -18.53 -9.18
C GLY A 528 15.92 -18.62 -10.71
N GLY A 529 15.30 -17.66 -11.41
CA GLY A 529 15.11 -17.64 -12.85
C GLY A 529 15.94 -16.60 -13.61
N LEU A 530 15.75 -16.55 -14.93
CA LEU A 530 16.25 -15.47 -15.77
C LEU A 530 15.36 -14.23 -15.60
N GLN A 531 15.95 -13.16 -15.11
CA GLN A 531 15.29 -11.89 -14.93
C GLN A 531 14.92 -11.28 -16.29
N ALA A 532 13.64 -10.92 -16.47
CA ALA A 532 13.21 -10.16 -17.63
C ALA A 532 13.77 -8.73 -17.57
N PRO A 533 14.24 -8.16 -18.69
CA PRO A 533 14.58 -6.74 -18.73
C PRO A 533 13.38 -5.87 -18.32
N TYR A 534 13.59 -4.83 -17.54
CA TYR A 534 12.51 -3.96 -17.09
C TYR A 534 11.78 -3.25 -18.25
N GLN A 535 12.43 -3.09 -19.39
CA GLN A 535 11.83 -2.57 -20.62
C GLN A 535 10.65 -3.44 -21.12
N ARG A 536 10.54 -4.68 -20.62
CA ARG A 536 9.47 -5.62 -20.94
C ARG A 536 8.22 -5.45 -20.07
N TYR A 537 8.25 -4.62 -19.04
CA TYR A 537 7.05 -4.39 -18.20
C TYR A 537 5.75 -4.16 -18.99
N PRO A 538 5.72 -3.34 -20.06
CA PRO A 538 4.50 -3.14 -20.85
C PRO A 538 3.88 -4.45 -21.38
N ASP A 539 4.75 -5.40 -21.77
CA ASP A 539 4.35 -6.69 -22.34
C ASP A 539 3.99 -7.72 -21.26
N LEU A 540 4.53 -7.56 -20.05
CA LEU A 540 4.39 -8.53 -18.96
C LEU A 540 3.15 -8.27 -18.09
N GLY A 541 2.41 -7.19 -18.28
CA GLY A 541 1.22 -6.85 -17.48
C GLY A 541 0.02 -7.75 -17.76
N GLY A 542 -0.99 -7.63 -16.91
CA GLY A 542 -2.29 -8.31 -16.97
C GLY A 542 -3.45 -7.33 -17.07
N ARG A 543 -4.63 -7.74 -16.59
CA ARG A 543 -5.85 -6.91 -16.51
C ARG A 543 -5.78 -5.89 -15.38
N PHE A 544 -5.11 -6.25 -14.28
CA PHE A 544 -4.76 -5.40 -13.17
C PHE A 544 -3.46 -5.90 -12.56
N ILE A 545 -2.53 -5.03 -12.25
CA ILE A 545 -1.25 -5.40 -11.65
C ILE A 545 -1.26 -4.94 -10.19
N SER A 546 -1.63 -5.84 -9.29
CA SER A 546 -1.75 -5.55 -7.86
C SER A 546 -0.40 -5.51 -7.13
N GLU A 547 0.65 -6.15 -7.71
CA GLU A 547 2.03 -5.97 -7.29
C GLU A 547 3.00 -6.01 -8.47
N PHE A 548 4.02 -5.17 -8.39
CA PHE A 548 5.23 -5.17 -9.20
C PHE A 548 6.24 -4.20 -8.60
N GLY A 549 7.53 -4.39 -8.86
CA GLY A 549 8.50 -3.48 -8.28
C GLY A 549 9.91 -3.71 -8.78
N MET A 550 10.78 -2.75 -8.47
CA MET A 550 12.22 -2.81 -8.65
C MET A 550 12.85 -2.21 -7.40
N PRO A 551 13.75 -2.91 -6.69
CA PRO A 551 14.33 -2.36 -5.48
C PRO A 551 15.45 -1.36 -5.76
N SER A 552 15.69 -0.49 -4.77
CA SER A 552 16.81 0.46 -4.77
C SER A 552 17.28 0.77 -3.36
N TYR A 553 18.50 1.26 -3.24
CA TYR A 553 19.01 1.78 -1.96
C TYR A 553 18.15 2.96 -1.49
N PRO A 554 18.00 3.15 -0.15
CA PRO A 554 17.38 4.34 0.42
C PRO A 554 18.29 5.56 0.23
N SER A 555 17.88 6.72 0.76
CA SER A 555 18.72 7.92 0.77
C SER A 555 19.99 7.70 1.60
N ILE A 556 21.03 8.49 1.32
CA ILE A 556 22.29 8.42 2.10
C ILE A 556 22.06 8.78 3.57
N SER A 557 21.12 9.68 3.87
CA SER A 557 20.79 10.04 5.25
C SER A 557 20.12 8.88 5.99
N THR A 558 19.27 8.11 5.33
CA THR A 558 18.66 6.91 5.90
C THR A 558 19.71 5.84 6.19
N ILE A 559 20.69 5.65 5.31
CA ILE A 559 21.81 4.75 5.59
C ILE A 559 22.62 5.26 6.81
N LYS A 560 22.97 6.53 6.82
CA LYS A 560 23.75 7.13 7.88
C LYS A 560 23.07 7.07 9.26
N ASN A 561 21.76 7.31 9.29
CA ASN A 561 21.01 7.44 10.56
C ASN A 561 20.33 6.14 11.01
N GLY A 562 20.25 5.13 10.13
CA GLY A 562 19.53 3.89 10.40
C GLY A 562 20.38 2.62 10.27
N PHE A 563 21.37 2.58 9.34
CA PHE A 563 22.22 1.39 9.21
C PHE A 563 23.41 1.41 10.18
N LEU A 564 23.72 2.57 10.76
CA LEU A 564 24.91 2.76 11.58
C LEU A 564 24.57 3.01 13.03
N ASP A 565 25.47 2.59 13.91
CA ASP A 565 25.53 3.13 15.24
C ASP A 565 26.01 4.60 15.13
N PRO A 566 25.29 5.57 15.72
CA PRO A 566 25.68 6.99 15.69
C PRO A 566 27.08 7.28 16.26
N ALA A 567 27.65 6.37 17.07
CA ALA A 567 28.98 6.46 17.59
C ALA A 567 30.09 6.10 16.57
N VAL A 568 29.73 5.51 15.42
CA VAL A 568 30.69 5.12 14.39
C VAL A 568 30.89 6.26 13.40
N PRO A 569 32.10 6.77 13.17
CA PRO A 569 32.38 7.78 12.16
C PRO A 569 31.96 7.24 10.76
N PHE A 570 31.28 8.07 10.00
CA PHE A 570 30.81 7.73 8.67
C PHE A 570 31.34 8.73 7.64
N ASP A 571 32.13 8.22 6.69
CA ASP A 571 32.46 8.92 5.44
C ASP A 571 31.80 8.18 4.25
N GLU A 572 30.84 8.83 3.61
CA GLU A 572 30.10 8.26 2.49
C GLU A 572 30.98 7.90 1.28
N ASN A 573 32.16 8.54 1.14
CA ASN A 573 33.08 8.28 0.05
C ASN A 573 33.94 7.03 0.28
N ASP A 574 34.16 6.68 1.54
CA ASP A 574 34.98 5.53 1.93
C ASP A 574 34.17 4.25 2.09
N TRP A 575 32.85 4.36 2.11
CA TRP A 575 31.98 3.24 2.36
C TRP A 575 31.91 2.27 1.19
N ASN A 576 32.20 1.02 1.50
CA ASN A 576 32.00 -0.07 0.55
C ASN A 576 30.51 -0.42 0.49
N PRO A 577 29.86 -0.33 -0.69
CA PRO A 577 28.46 -0.74 -0.86
C PRO A 577 28.21 -2.24 -0.58
N GLU A 578 29.27 -3.04 -0.43
CA GLU A 578 29.22 -4.48 -0.11
C GLU A 578 29.67 -4.74 1.35
N ALA A 579 29.66 -3.72 2.21
CA ALA A 579 29.93 -3.89 3.63
C ALA A 579 28.86 -4.74 4.30
N GLU A 580 29.26 -5.58 5.30
CA GLU A 580 28.33 -6.48 5.99
C GLU A 580 27.11 -5.75 6.57
N ILE A 581 27.29 -4.52 7.04
CA ILE A 581 26.20 -3.72 7.57
C ILE A 581 25.17 -3.32 6.48
N ILE A 582 25.64 -3.05 5.28
CA ILE A 582 24.75 -2.78 4.13
C ILE A 582 23.97 -4.05 3.77
N GLU A 583 24.64 -5.21 3.75
CA GLU A 583 23.98 -6.49 3.48
C GLU A 583 23.01 -6.90 4.59
N HIS A 584 23.31 -6.57 5.85
CA HIS A 584 22.38 -6.83 6.95
C HIS A 584 21.04 -6.10 6.79
N HIS A 585 21.09 -4.86 6.30
CA HIS A 585 19.90 -4.06 5.98
C HIS A 585 19.35 -4.33 4.56
N VAL A 586 19.69 -5.48 4.00
CA VAL A 586 19.08 -6.07 2.80
C VAL A 586 18.54 -7.44 3.20
N LYS A 587 17.22 -7.60 3.21
CA LYS A 587 16.60 -8.88 3.60
C LYS A 587 16.28 -9.77 2.40
N ALA A 588 16.21 -9.19 1.20
CA ALA A 588 15.92 -9.93 -0.02
C ALA A 588 17.09 -10.84 -0.42
N HIS A 589 16.80 -12.13 -0.56
CA HIS A 589 17.81 -13.12 -0.97
C HIS A 589 18.44 -12.81 -2.32
N SER A 590 19.76 -13.01 -2.45
CA SER A 590 20.53 -12.78 -3.68
C SER A 590 20.38 -11.36 -4.26
N PHE A 591 20.05 -10.38 -3.42
CA PHE A 591 19.79 -8.99 -3.84
C PHE A 591 20.94 -8.41 -4.68
N GLN A 592 22.18 -8.44 -4.14
CA GLN A 592 23.33 -7.84 -4.79
C GLN A 592 23.56 -8.45 -6.17
N LYS A 593 23.44 -9.77 -6.29
CA LYS A 593 23.62 -10.48 -7.58
C LYS A 593 22.61 -10.00 -8.63
N ARG A 594 21.35 -9.87 -8.22
CA ARG A 594 20.26 -9.42 -9.11
C ARG A 594 20.42 -7.95 -9.50
N LEU A 595 20.67 -7.08 -8.51
CA LEU A 595 20.85 -5.65 -8.72
C LEU A 595 22.04 -5.37 -9.65
N LEU A 596 23.20 -5.98 -9.39
CA LEU A 596 24.40 -5.81 -10.20
C LEU A 596 24.19 -6.28 -11.64
N GLY A 597 23.42 -7.35 -11.85
CA GLY A 597 23.01 -7.80 -13.18
C GLY A 597 22.29 -6.68 -13.93
N TYR A 598 21.23 -6.10 -13.33
CA TYR A 598 20.50 -4.99 -13.95
C TYR A 598 21.36 -3.75 -14.18
N LEU A 599 22.19 -3.37 -13.20
CA LEU A 599 23.07 -2.22 -13.35
C LEU A 599 24.07 -2.43 -14.50
N GLY A 600 24.72 -3.59 -14.56
CA GLY A 600 25.70 -3.90 -15.61
C GLY A 600 25.08 -4.04 -17.01
N GLU A 601 23.81 -4.48 -17.10
CA GLU A 601 23.09 -4.55 -18.37
C GLU A 601 22.70 -3.17 -18.90
N ASN A 602 22.30 -2.24 -18.03
CA ASN A 602 21.66 -1.00 -18.42
C ASN A 602 22.55 0.25 -18.33
N PHE A 603 23.54 0.27 -17.44
CA PHE A 603 24.37 1.43 -17.18
C PHE A 603 25.86 1.15 -17.36
N ARG A 604 26.64 2.20 -17.57
CA ARG A 604 28.09 2.12 -17.41
C ARG A 604 28.42 2.18 -15.94
N VAL A 605 28.63 1.02 -15.35
CA VAL A 605 29.03 0.92 -13.94
C VAL A 605 30.51 1.17 -13.86
N ILE A 606 30.88 2.28 -13.25
CA ILE A 606 32.22 2.42 -12.68
C ILE A 606 32.09 1.75 -11.31
N TYR A 607 32.96 0.78 -10.99
CA TYR A 607 32.99 0.16 -9.66
C TYR A 607 33.21 1.28 -8.64
N GLY A 608 32.08 1.80 -8.11
CA GLY A 608 32.04 3.06 -7.42
C GLY A 608 31.76 2.90 -5.96
N ASN A 609 31.88 4.00 -5.28
CA ASN A 609 31.52 4.21 -3.90
C ASN A 609 29.99 4.09 -3.70
N LEU A 610 29.55 4.08 -2.45
CA LEU A 610 28.15 3.97 -2.07
C LEU A 610 27.24 5.04 -2.72
N PRO A 611 27.61 6.35 -2.83
CA PRO A 611 26.80 7.35 -3.53
C PRO A 611 26.51 7.01 -5.00
N GLU A 612 27.46 6.40 -5.70
CA GLU A 612 27.26 5.92 -7.09
C GLU A 612 26.24 4.79 -7.13
N ARG A 613 26.37 3.82 -6.23
CA ARG A 613 25.47 2.69 -6.13
C ARG A 613 24.04 3.13 -5.79
N ILE A 614 23.87 4.05 -4.85
CA ILE A 614 22.57 4.65 -4.50
C ILE A 614 21.95 5.28 -5.74
N TYR A 615 22.67 6.20 -6.40
CA TYR A 615 22.14 6.90 -7.56
C TYR A 615 21.73 5.95 -8.70
N LEU A 616 22.60 5.00 -9.07
CA LEU A 616 22.31 4.08 -10.18
C LEU A 616 21.14 3.13 -9.86
N SER A 617 21.05 2.64 -8.62
CA SER A 617 19.93 1.78 -8.24
C SER A 617 18.59 2.54 -8.20
N GLN A 618 18.61 3.78 -7.74
CA GLN A 618 17.42 4.64 -7.74
C GLN A 618 17.02 5.07 -9.16
N LEU A 619 17.99 5.30 -10.04
CA LEU A 619 17.72 5.56 -11.46
C LEU A 619 17.14 4.32 -12.14
N LEU A 620 17.66 3.11 -11.83
CA LEU A 620 17.12 1.84 -12.29
C LEU A 620 15.67 1.67 -11.88
N GLN A 621 15.37 1.90 -10.60
CA GLN A 621 14.00 1.84 -10.09
C GLN A 621 13.09 2.83 -10.82
N SER A 622 13.54 4.06 -11.00
CA SER A 622 12.81 5.11 -11.72
C SER A 622 12.50 4.72 -13.17
N GLU A 623 13.49 4.20 -13.92
CA GLU A 623 13.29 3.72 -15.29
C GLU A 623 12.29 2.56 -15.35
N ALA A 624 12.43 1.58 -14.45
CA ALA A 624 11.52 0.45 -14.38
C ALA A 624 10.06 0.89 -14.14
N MET A 625 9.84 1.80 -13.21
CA MET A 625 8.51 2.36 -12.92
C MET A 625 7.96 3.16 -14.09
N ASN A 626 8.81 3.90 -14.82
CA ASN A 626 8.39 4.64 -16.01
C ASN A 626 7.84 3.71 -17.09
N TYR A 627 8.61 2.65 -17.44
CA TYR A 627 8.19 1.66 -18.43
C TYR A 627 6.89 0.95 -18.03
N ALA A 628 6.76 0.58 -16.76
CA ALA A 628 5.61 -0.12 -16.23
C ALA A 628 4.33 0.74 -16.32
N TYR A 629 4.27 1.84 -15.60
CA TYR A 629 3.05 2.64 -15.50
C TYR A 629 2.59 3.21 -16.84
N ARG A 630 3.52 3.71 -17.66
CA ARG A 630 3.18 4.25 -18.98
C ARG A 630 2.71 3.17 -19.93
N GLY A 631 3.39 2.02 -19.94
CA GLY A 631 3.03 0.88 -20.78
C GLY A 631 1.63 0.35 -20.47
N TRP A 632 1.29 0.22 -19.18
CA TRP A 632 -0.03 -0.26 -18.77
C TRP A 632 -1.11 0.80 -18.91
N ARG A 633 -0.81 2.07 -18.63
CA ARG A 633 -1.75 3.16 -18.84
C ARG A 633 -2.13 3.36 -20.32
N ARG A 634 -1.24 3.05 -21.26
CA ARG A 634 -1.57 3.04 -22.69
C ARG A 634 -2.75 2.10 -23.00
N ARG A 635 -2.87 0.99 -22.27
CA ARG A 635 -3.91 -0.02 -22.42
C ARG A 635 -5.26 0.37 -21.78
N TRP A 636 -5.29 1.49 -21.05
CA TRP A 636 -6.51 1.97 -20.39
C TRP A 636 -7.64 2.38 -21.36
N ALA A 637 -7.32 2.96 -22.50
CA ALA A 637 -8.33 3.40 -23.46
C ALA A 637 -9.24 2.26 -23.93
N SER A 638 -8.70 1.07 -24.11
CA SER A 638 -9.42 -0.18 -24.43
C SER A 638 -9.94 -0.93 -23.21
N ARG A 639 -9.73 -0.43 -21.99
CA ARG A 639 -10.01 -1.13 -20.71
C ARG A 639 -9.27 -2.46 -20.55
N ASP A 640 -8.25 -2.68 -21.33
CA ASP A 640 -7.43 -3.89 -21.28
C ASP A 640 -6.53 -3.99 -20.03
N CYS A 641 -6.24 -2.85 -19.40
CA CYS A 641 -5.59 -2.77 -18.09
C CYS A 641 -6.28 -1.71 -17.23
N GLY A 642 -6.83 -2.11 -16.09
CA GLY A 642 -7.58 -1.26 -15.17
C GLY A 642 -6.72 -0.52 -14.15
N GLY A 643 -5.46 -0.93 -13.95
CA GLY A 643 -4.58 -0.25 -12.99
C GLY A 643 -3.33 -1.01 -12.60
N ALA A 644 -2.51 -0.35 -11.79
CA ALA A 644 -1.29 -0.90 -11.22
C ALA A 644 -0.97 -0.31 -9.84
N LEU A 645 -0.49 -1.16 -8.93
CA LEU A 645 -0.07 -0.81 -7.57
C LEU A 645 1.40 -1.22 -7.38
N VAL A 646 2.29 -0.25 -7.22
CA VAL A 646 3.70 -0.56 -7.01
C VAL A 646 3.94 -1.23 -5.66
N TRP A 647 4.74 -2.24 -5.62
CA TRP A 647 5.36 -2.78 -4.43
C TRP A 647 6.67 -2.03 -4.19
N GLN A 648 6.80 -1.18 -3.14
CA GLN A 648 5.86 -0.80 -2.12
C GLN A 648 5.96 0.71 -1.81
N LEU A 649 4.99 1.27 -1.07
CA LEU A 649 5.01 2.71 -0.75
C LEU A 649 6.14 3.06 0.21
N ASN A 650 6.23 2.35 1.34
CA ASN A 650 7.00 2.69 2.53
C ASN A 650 7.81 1.50 3.07
N ASP A 651 8.61 1.75 4.09
CA ASP A 651 9.42 0.76 4.83
C ASP A 651 8.99 0.67 6.30
N VAL A 652 9.27 -0.48 6.94
CA VAL A 652 9.03 -0.72 8.39
C VAL A 652 10.24 -0.36 9.27
N TRP A 653 11.41 -0.29 8.68
CA TRP A 653 12.69 0.02 9.30
C TRP A 653 13.68 0.54 8.24
N PRO A 654 14.84 1.10 8.61
CA PRO A 654 15.86 1.51 7.64
C PRO A 654 16.38 0.31 6.85
N VAL A 655 16.11 0.25 5.53
CA VAL A 655 16.38 -0.93 4.70
C VAL A 655 16.57 -0.56 3.23
N THR A 656 17.29 -1.41 2.50
CA THR A 656 17.31 -1.43 1.05
C THR A 656 16.17 -2.34 0.55
N SER A 657 15.18 -1.77 -0.11
CA SER A 657 13.93 -2.44 -0.47
C SER A 657 13.33 -1.91 -1.77
N TRP A 658 12.12 -2.33 -2.08
CA TRP A 658 11.31 -1.83 -3.22
C TRP A 658 10.57 -0.52 -2.92
N SER A 659 10.62 0.00 -1.69
CA SER A 659 9.89 1.21 -1.30
C SER A 659 10.19 2.38 -2.24
N ILE A 660 9.18 3.21 -2.51
CA ILE A 660 9.34 4.47 -3.26
C ILE A 660 9.49 5.67 -2.35
N ILE A 661 9.22 5.50 -1.07
CA ILE A 661 9.49 6.44 0.02
C ILE A 661 10.22 5.63 1.10
N ASP A 662 11.43 6.04 1.49
CA ASP A 662 12.20 5.32 2.49
C ASP A 662 11.67 5.52 3.92
N PHE A 663 12.22 4.78 4.89
CA PHE A 663 11.76 4.78 6.28
C PHE A 663 11.73 6.17 6.93
N HIS A 664 12.64 7.06 6.57
CA HIS A 664 12.67 8.44 7.07
C HIS A 664 11.85 9.42 6.23
N LEU A 665 10.91 8.90 5.41
CA LEU A 665 9.98 9.66 4.58
C LEU A 665 10.64 10.44 3.44
N HIS A 666 11.79 10.00 2.93
CA HIS A 666 12.43 10.59 1.78
C HIS A 666 11.89 9.94 0.48
N PRO A 667 11.20 10.69 -0.39
CA PRO A 667 10.77 10.17 -1.68
C PRO A 667 11.99 9.86 -2.56
N LYS A 668 12.10 8.60 -3.02
CA LYS A 668 13.12 8.19 -3.99
C LYS A 668 12.79 8.72 -5.39
N PRO A 669 13.74 8.77 -6.33
CA PRO A 669 13.51 9.17 -7.74
C PRO A 669 12.29 8.52 -8.39
N ALA A 670 12.03 7.24 -8.13
CA ALA A 670 10.88 6.51 -8.66
C ALA A 670 9.52 7.12 -8.25
N PHE A 671 9.41 7.68 -7.05
CA PHE A 671 8.19 8.35 -6.58
C PHE A 671 7.76 9.47 -7.54
N TYR A 672 8.70 10.34 -7.93
CA TYR A 672 8.42 11.46 -8.85
C TYR A 672 8.11 10.97 -10.27
N THR A 673 8.76 9.91 -10.70
CA THR A 673 8.49 9.30 -12.00
C THR A 673 7.08 8.69 -12.06
N ILE A 674 6.66 8.00 -11.02
CA ILE A 674 5.29 7.50 -10.88
C ILE A 674 4.29 8.67 -10.87
N ALA A 675 4.58 9.74 -10.12
CA ALA A 675 3.72 10.92 -10.07
C ALA A 675 3.50 11.54 -11.46
N ARG A 676 4.56 11.62 -12.28
CA ARG A 676 4.45 12.09 -13.67
C ARG A 676 3.63 11.11 -14.55
N ALA A 677 3.86 9.80 -14.39
CA ALA A 677 3.15 8.78 -15.15
C ALA A 677 1.66 8.66 -14.76
N LEU A 678 1.29 9.07 -13.55
CA LEU A 678 -0.09 9.11 -13.05
C LEU A 678 -0.76 10.49 -13.16
N SER A 679 -0.10 11.47 -13.77
CA SER A 679 -0.73 12.77 -14.04
C SER A 679 -1.97 12.62 -14.91
N PRO A 680 -2.98 13.51 -14.78
CA PRO A 680 -4.26 13.38 -15.49
C PRO A 680 -4.11 13.25 -17.02
N ILE A 681 -3.16 13.94 -17.62
CA ILE A 681 -2.85 13.86 -19.05
C ILE A 681 -1.36 13.55 -19.20
N ILE A 682 -1.04 12.52 -19.98
CA ILE A 682 0.34 12.14 -20.27
C ILE A 682 0.55 11.78 -21.73
N PRO A 683 1.68 12.16 -22.33
CA PRO A 683 2.18 11.50 -23.53
C PRO A 683 2.89 10.20 -23.16
N ILE A 684 2.81 9.20 -24.01
CA ILE A 684 3.43 7.87 -23.86
C ILE A 684 4.20 7.58 -25.15
N ILE A 685 5.50 7.39 -25.03
CA ILE A 685 6.38 7.07 -26.14
C ILE A 685 6.70 5.57 -26.09
N THR A 686 6.46 4.87 -27.16
CA THR A 686 6.86 3.47 -27.30
C THR A 686 7.91 3.36 -28.40
N ARG A 687 9.11 2.91 -28.03
CA ARG A 687 10.20 2.64 -28.97
C ARG A 687 10.21 1.15 -29.30
N THR A 688 9.95 0.81 -30.55
CA THR A 688 10.10 -0.56 -31.05
C THR A 688 11.42 -0.65 -31.81
N THR A 689 12.27 -1.53 -31.37
CA THR A 689 13.58 -1.74 -32.00
C THR A 689 13.50 -2.94 -32.90
N THR A 690 13.71 -2.75 -34.24
CA THR A 690 13.88 -3.84 -35.18
C THR A 690 15.35 -4.24 -35.20
N ASN A 691 15.62 -5.42 -34.68
CA ASN A 691 16.96 -5.99 -34.86
C ASN A 691 17.20 -6.24 -36.34
N PRO A 692 18.29 -5.73 -36.96
CA PRO A 692 18.70 -6.19 -38.28
C PRO A 692 18.88 -7.71 -38.20
N LYS A 693 18.58 -8.40 -39.30
CA LYS A 693 18.82 -9.86 -39.37
C LYS A 693 20.22 -10.18 -38.85
N PRO A 694 20.33 -11.14 -37.94
CA PRO A 694 21.63 -11.45 -37.32
C PRO A 694 22.69 -11.73 -38.43
N ASN A 695 23.87 -11.20 -38.22
CA ASN A 695 24.98 -11.61 -39.09
C ASN A 695 25.22 -13.10 -38.86
N SER A 696 24.87 -13.91 -39.84
CA SER A 696 24.96 -15.38 -39.77
C SER A 696 26.34 -15.92 -39.38
N GLN A 697 27.41 -15.18 -39.72
CA GLN A 697 28.77 -15.52 -39.32
C GLN A 697 29.03 -15.27 -37.82
N LEU A 698 28.49 -14.17 -37.28
CA LEU A 698 28.61 -13.84 -35.83
C LEU A 698 27.74 -14.78 -34.98
N GLU A 699 26.56 -15.13 -35.46
CA GLU A 699 25.70 -16.17 -34.83
C GLU A 699 26.41 -17.54 -34.80
N ALA A 700 27.03 -17.94 -35.90
CA ALA A 700 27.77 -19.19 -35.96
C ALA A 700 28.96 -19.17 -35.01
N LEU A 701 29.70 -18.04 -34.92
CA LEU A 701 30.81 -17.86 -34.00
C LEU A 701 30.38 -17.92 -32.52
N VAL A 702 29.28 -17.27 -32.16
CA VAL A 702 28.73 -17.30 -30.79
C VAL A 702 28.23 -18.70 -30.45
N ARG A 703 27.53 -19.37 -31.35
CA ARG A 703 27.11 -20.79 -31.21
C ARG A 703 28.28 -21.75 -31.07
N SER A 704 29.40 -21.51 -31.77
CA SER A 704 30.55 -22.34 -31.67
C SER A 704 31.34 -22.21 -30.35
N LYS A 705 31.16 -21.09 -29.63
CA LYS A 705 31.84 -20.80 -28.37
C LYS A 705 30.99 -21.10 -27.14
N THR A 706 29.70 -21.37 -27.29
CA THR A 706 28.86 -21.81 -26.18
C THR A 706 29.08 -23.27 -25.89
N THR A 707 29.64 -23.59 -24.72
CA THR A 707 29.80 -24.95 -24.23
C THR A 707 28.44 -25.65 -24.13
N ARG A 708 28.36 -26.89 -24.62
CA ARG A 708 27.23 -27.79 -24.44
C ARG A 708 26.90 -27.91 -22.95
N GLY A 709 25.74 -27.38 -22.52
CA GLY A 709 25.30 -27.50 -21.14
C GLY A 709 24.70 -26.21 -20.54
N ALA A 710 25.00 -25.03 -21.02
CA ALA A 710 24.19 -23.85 -20.76
C ALA A 710 22.91 -23.96 -21.59
N GLY A 711 21.74 -23.97 -20.91
CA GLY A 711 20.46 -24.13 -21.57
C GLY A 711 20.36 -23.28 -22.84
N SER A 712 19.77 -23.82 -23.86
CA SER A 712 19.62 -23.22 -25.18
C SER A 712 18.71 -21.99 -25.12
N HIS A 713 19.23 -20.87 -24.63
CA HIS A 713 18.53 -19.60 -24.78
C HIS A 713 18.65 -19.14 -26.23
N PRO A 714 17.55 -18.81 -26.90
CA PRO A 714 17.62 -18.23 -28.22
C PRO A 714 18.49 -16.97 -28.16
N LEU A 715 19.44 -16.83 -29.04
CA LEU A 715 20.29 -15.62 -29.17
C LEU A 715 19.49 -14.32 -29.34
N HIS A 716 18.19 -14.44 -29.61
CA HIS A 716 17.25 -13.34 -29.67
C HIS A 716 17.00 -12.63 -28.30
N SER A 717 17.37 -13.26 -27.18
CA SER A 717 17.27 -12.67 -25.84
C SER A 717 18.50 -11.86 -25.41
N THR A 718 19.55 -11.80 -26.23
CA THR A 718 20.74 -10.99 -25.96
C THR A 718 20.75 -9.73 -26.85
N PRO A 719 20.06 -8.65 -26.46
CA PRO A 719 20.04 -7.41 -27.25
C PRO A 719 21.41 -6.74 -27.40
N HIS A 720 22.42 -7.25 -26.71
CA HIS A 720 23.78 -6.70 -26.68
C HIS A 720 24.68 -7.07 -27.86
N ILE A 721 24.34 -8.11 -28.61
CA ILE A 721 25.14 -8.57 -29.73
C ILE A 721 24.92 -7.72 -31.00
N TYR A 722 23.77 -7.04 -31.04
CA TYR A 722 23.37 -6.21 -32.18
C TYR A 722 22.83 -4.87 -31.69
N PRO A 723 23.63 -3.80 -31.68
CA PRO A 723 23.08 -2.48 -31.40
C PRO A 723 21.98 -2.17 -32.44
N PRO A 724 20.84 -1.66 -32.00
CA PRO A 724 19.74 -1.36 -32.90
C PRO A 724 20.15 -0.28 -33.87
N LYS A 725 20.10 -0.56 -35.17
CA LYS A 725 20.43 0.41 -36.23
C LYS A 725 19.26 1.33 -36.54
N GLN A 726 18.03 0.91 -36.23
CA GLN A 726 16.81 1.72 -36.44
C GLN A 726 15.75 1.37 -35.39
N SER A 727 15.10 2.39 -34.87
CA SER A 727 13.98 2.28 -33.95
C SER A 727 12.77 3.01 -34.52
N THR A 728 11.59 2.40 -34.41
CA THR A 728 10.31 3.02 -34.75
C THR A 728 9.70 3.59 -33.48
N ILE A 729 9.18 4.82 -33.56
CA ILE A 729 8.54 5.50 -32.44
C ILE A 729 7.03 5.55 -32.68
N HIS A 730 6.29 5.17 -31.66
CA HIS A 730 4.84 5.37 -31.58
C HIS A 730 4.54 6.29 -30.37
N VAL A 731 3.64 7.23 -30.57
CA VAL A 731 3.22 8.17 -29.53
C VAL A 731 1.72 8.01 -29.28
N SER A 732 1.36 7.80 -28.03
CA SER A 732 -0.03 7.81 -27.55
C SER A 732 -0.21 8.91 -26.51
N ILE A 733 -1.35 9.56 -26.48
CA ILE A 733 -1.67 10.59 -25.48
C ILE A 733 -2.90 10.12 -24.71
N SER A 734 -2.73 9.88 -23.41
CA SER A 734 -3.77 9.34 -22.53
C SER A 734 -4.29 10.41 -21.58
N SER A 735 -5.62 10.44 -21.40
CA SER A 735 -6.31 11.25 -20.38
C SER A 735 -7.13 10.34 -19.45
N ILE A 736 -7.04 10.63 -18.14
CA ILE A 736 -7.96 10.07 -17.12
C ILE A 736 -8.95 11.13 -16.60
N HIS A 737 -9.01 12.31 -17.23
CA HIS A 737 -10.09 13.26 -16.93
C HIS A 737 -11.45 12.64 -17.21
N PRO A 738 -12.36 12.58 -16.21
CA PRO A 738 -13.56 11.74 -16.33
C PRO A 738 -14.59 12.28 -17.33
N HIS A 739 -14.68 13.62 -17.48
CA HIS A 739 -15.85 14.21 -18.14
C HIS A 739 -15.52 15.19 -19.27
N THR A 740 -14.27 15.68 -19.35
CA THR A 740 -13.93 16.78 -20.25
C THR A 740 -12.89 16.39 -21.29
N PRO A 741 -13.25 16.38 -22.59
CA PRO A 741 -12.26 16.29 -23.65
C PRO A 741 -11.28 17.47 -23.58
N THR A 742 -10.01 17.21 -23.78
CA THR A 742 -8.96 18.22 -23.61
C THR A 742 -8.29 18.53 -24.94
N PRO A 743 -8.48 19.73 -25.49
CA PRO A 743 -7.75 20.18 -26.67
C PRO A 743 -6.30 20.54 -26.33
N VAL A 744 -5.38 20.04 -27.13
CA VAL A 744 -3.94 20.24 -26.95
C VAL A 744 -3.22 20.46 -28.28
N THR A 745 -2.06 21.10 -28.22
CA THR A 745 -1.06 21.03 -29.28
C THR A 745 0.04 20.05 -28.86
N ALA A 746 0.21 18.98 -29.61
CA ALA A 746 1.27 18.00 -29.42
C ALA A 746 2.48 18.35 -30.29
N GLU A 747 3.66 18.37 -29.69
CA GLU A 747 4.95 18.61 -30.36
C GLU A 747 5.88 17.43 -30.08
N VAL A 748 6.34 16.75 -31.16
CA VAL A 748 7.27 15.64 -31.12
C VAL A 748 8.58 16.08 -31.75
N ARG A 749 9.70 15.86 -31.06
CA ARG A 749 11.04 16.21 -31.52
C ARG A 749 12.07 15.16 -31.20
N THR A 750 13.08 15.04 -32.04
CA THR A 750 14.29 14.28 -31.75
C THR A 750 15.40 15.17 -31.25
N ILE A 751 16.26 14.62 -30.40
CA ILE A 751 17.38 15.33 -29.81
C ILE A 751 18.64 14.45 -29.93
N ASN A 752 19.67 14.96 -30.58
CA ASN A 752 20.97 14.31 -30.65
C ASN A 752 21.63 14.35 -29.25
N ILE A 753 21.95 13.19 -28.70
CA ILE A 753 22.44 13.07 -27.32
C ILE A 753 23.83 13.72 -27.16
N ALA A 754 24.69 13.61 -28.18
CA ALA A 754 26.05 14.14 -28.13
C ALA A 754 26.14 15.66 -28.30
N THR A 755 25.34 16.22 -29.21
CA THR A 755 25.45 17.63 -29.61
C THR A 755 24.38 18.54 -29.04
N GLY A 756 23.19 17.97 -28.61
CA GLY A 756 22.04 18.74 -28.22
C GLY A 756 21.19 19.27 -29.39
N ALA A 757 21.58 19.01 -30.62
CA ALA A 757 20.81 19.47 -31.80
C ALA A 757 19.42 18.85 -31.80
N THR A 758 18.39 19.67 -32.02
CA THR A 758 16.99 19.25 -32.00
C THR A 758 16.37 19.37 -33.38
N SER A 759 15.51 18.42 -33.73
CA SER A 759 14.71 18.45 -34.96
C SER A 759 13.24 18.20 -34.62
N LEU A 760 12.37 19.09 -35.10
CA LEU A 760 10.93 18.92 -34.99
C LEU A 760 10.46 17.83 -35.95
N LEU A 761 9.78 16.81 -35.44
CA LEU A 761 9.21 15.74 -36.25
C LEU A 761 7.73 16.00 -36.56
N LEU A 762 6.96 16.44 -35.57
CA LEU A 762 5.53 16.69 -35.69
C LEU A 762 5.10 17.81 -34.77
N LYS A 763 4.20 18.66 -35.28
CA LYS A 763 3.42 19.58 -34.46
C LYS A 763 1.98 19.56 -34.97
N THR A 764 1.05 19.18 -34.09
CA THR A 764 -0.35 19.00 -34.48
C THR A 764 -1.29 19.40 -33.35
N GLU A 765 -2.46 19.91 -33.71
CA GLU A 765 -3.55 20.18 -32.79
C GLU A 765 -4.50 18.98 -32.79
N LEU A 766 -4.94 18.58 -31.60
CA LEU A 766 -5.86 17.46 -31.42
C LEU A 766 -6.69 17.63 -30.15
N THR A 767 -7.74 16.83 -30.02
CA THR A 767 -8.56 16.76 -28.81
C THR A 767 -8.47 15.36 -28.22
N ILE A 768 -7.98 15.28 -26.98
CA ILE A 768 -7.92 14.02 -26.23
C ILE A 768 -9.32 13.75 -25.68
N PRO A 769 -9.93 12.57 -25.93
CA PRO A 769 -11.23 12.25 -25.37
C PRO A 769 -11.16 12.14 -23.83
N ALA A 770 -12.27 12.45 -23.17
CA ALA A 770 -12.39 12.24 -21.74
C ALA A 770 -12.17 10.73 -21.42
N ASN A 771 -11.37 10.46 -20.41
CA ASN A 771 -11.07 9.11 -19.90
C ASN A 771 -10.68 8.12 -21.02
N GLY A 772 -9.84 8.57 -21.95
CA GLY A 772 -9.47 7.86 -23.16
C GLY A 772 -8.05 8.20 -23.66
N ALA A 773 -7.77 7.82 -24.90
CA ALA A 773 -6.48 8.12 -25.52
C ALA A 773 -6.63 8.46 -27.02
N VAL A 774 -5.59 9.08 -27.55
CA VAL A 774 -5.37 9.29 -28.99
C VAL A 774 -3.99 8.79 -29.34
N ASP A 775 -3.91 7.93 -30.35
CA ASP A 775 -2.65 7.53 -30.95
C ASP A 775 -2.32 8.52 -32.07
N LEU A 776 -1.07 8.96 -32.09
CA LEU A 776 -0.53 9.67 -33.22
C LEU A 776 0.08 8.63 -34.15
N ASP A 777 -0.53 8.44 -35.33
CA ASP A 777 -0.02 7.56 -36.40
C ASP A 777 1.31 8.15 -36.95
N PHE A 778 2.37 7.79 -36.29
CA PHE A 778 3.65 8.37 -36.48
C PHE A 778 4.73 7.30 -36.36
N GLY A 779 4.91 6.56 -37.44
CA GLY A 779 5.98 5.59 -37.56
C GLY A 779 7.21 6.24 -38.17
N VAL A 780 8.10 6.85 -37.38
CA VAL A 780 9.36 7.37 -37.87
C VAL A 780 10.49 6.49 -37.41
N SER A 781 11.30 6.08 -38.36
CA SER A 781 12.56 5.42 -38.06
C SER A 781 13.59 6.47 -37.62
N ILE A 782 14.10 6.31 -36.40
CA ILE A 782 15.12 7.17 -35.82
C ILE A 782 16.35 6.36 -35.43
N GLY A 783 17.52 7.00 -35.43
CA GLY A 783 18.76 6.41 -34.90
C GLY A 783 18.85 6.50 -33.39
N ASP A 784 20.06 6.69 -32.86
CA ASP A 784 20.35 6.78 -31.43
C ASP A 784 20.01 8.14 -30.82
N ALA A 785 18.96 8.83 -31.30
CA ALA A 785 18.48 10.09 -30.75
C ALA A 785 17.48 9.85 -29.60
N ALA A 786 17.46 10.75 -28.62
CA ALA A 786 16.36 10.84 -27.68
C ALA A 786 15.13 11.44 -28.38
N VAL A 787 13.93 11.08 -27.90
CA VAL A 787 12.65 11.61 -28.39
C VAL A 787 11.94 12.31 -27.26
N GLN A 788 11.44 13.51 -27.53
CA GLN A 788 10.62 14.22 -26.55
C GLN A 788 9.26 14.58 -27.14
N VAL A 789 8.21 14.37 -26.35
CA VAL A 789 6.85 14.83 -26.61
C VAL A 789 6.48 15.88 -25.59
N ARG A 790 5.94 17.01 -26.05
CA ARG A 790 5.39 18.08 -25.23
C ARG A 790 3.95 18.35 -25.61
N LEU A 791 3.10 18.52 -24.60
CA LEU A 791 1.67 18.81 -24.77
C LEU A 791 1.39 20.20 -24.22
N TRP A 792 0.85 21.07 -25.07
CA TRP A 792 0.51 22.44 -24.73
C TRP A 792 -1.00 22.63 -24.71
N GLY A 793 -1.52 23.28 -23.68
CA GLY A 793 -2.90 23.75 -23.64
C GLY A 793 -3.16 24.91 -24.63
N LYS A 794 -4.44 25.22 -24.87
CA LYS A 794 -4.84 26.33 -25.71
C LYS A 794 -4.32 27.70 -25.23
N ASP A 795 -4.06 27.83 -23.95
CA ASP A 795 -3.48 29.00 -23.28
C ASP A 795 -1.95 29.10 -23.42
N GLY A 796 -1.33 28.15 -24.12
CA GLY A 796 0.12 28.06 -24.29
C GLY A 796 0.85 27.55 -23.04
N VAL A 797 0.14 27.05 -22.04
CA VAL A 797 0.74 26.40 -20.86
C VAL A 797 1.14 24.98 -21.20
N LEU A 798 2.34 24.56 -20.79
CA LEU A 798 2.79 23.19 -20.92
C LEU A 798 2.04 22.30 -19.92
N LEU A 799 1.24 21.35 -20.42
CA LEU A 799 0.45 20.43 -19.62
C LEU A 799 1.23 19.19 -19.20
N ALA A 800 2.01 18.61 -20.13
CA ALA A 800 2.77 17.42 -19.89
C ALA A 800 3.97 17.30 -20.85
N ARG A 801 4.95 16.52 -20.44
CA ARG A 801 6.11 16.15 -21.25
C ARG A 801 6.53 14.73 -20.98
N GLU A 802 7.16 14.11 -21.97
CA GLU A 802 7.82 12.81 -21.83
C GLU A 802 9.06 12.76 -22.68
N THR A 803 10.06 12.02 -22.21
CA THR A 803 11.31 11.80 -22.96
C THR A 803 11.66 10.33 -22.98
N ASP A 804 11.86 9.77 -24.16
CA ASP A 804 12.34 8.41 -24.38
C ASP A 804 13.80 8.43 -24.82
N TRP A 805 14.56 7.51 -24.27
CA TRP A 805 15.99 7.36 -24.55
C TRP A 805 16.27 6.02 -25.23
N PRO A 806 17.30 5.96 -26.10
CA PRO A 806 17.77 4.67 -26.59
C PRO A 806 18.20 3.76 -25.44
N GLN A 807 17.81 2.50 -25.51
CA GLN A 807 18.13 1.50 -24.49
C GLN A 807 19.07 0.42 -25.03
N PRO A 808 19.91 -0.17 -24.21
CA PRO A 808 20.21 0.25 -22.83
C PRO A 808 21.05 1.53 -22.77
N LEU A 809 20.88 2.33 -21.72
CA LEU A 809 21.53 3.64 -21.56
C LEU A 809 23.07 3.58 -21.59
N LYS A 810 23.67 2.43 -21.27
CA LYS A 810 25.13 2.26 -21.32
C LYS A 810 25.75 2.51 -22.71
N TYR A 811 24.96 2.43 -23.76
CA TYR A 811 25.41 2.71 -25.14
C TYR A 811 25.18 4.14 -25.57
N CYS A 812 24.45 4.93 -24.80
CA CYS A 812 24.33 6.36 -25.04
C CYS A 812 25.70 7.03 -24.82
N VAL A 813 26.15 7.79 -25.83
CA VAL A 813 27.45 8.45 -25.79
C VAL A 813 27.31 9.81 -25.13
N PHE A 814 27.64 9.90 -23.86
CA PHE A 814 27.81 11.16 -23.12
C PHE A 814 29.29 11.57 -23.22
N THR A 815 29.70 12.12 -24.39
CA THR A 815 31.10 12.45 -24.70
C THR A 815 31.68 13.53 -23.80
N ASP A 816 30.84 14.46 -23.36
CA ASP A 816 31.23 15.54 -22.49
C ASP A 816 30.53 15.43 -21.14
N ARG A 817 31.30 15.59 -20.08
CA ARG A 817 30.76 15.70 -18.71
C ARG A 817 30.01 17.01 -18.50
N ASP A 818 30.44 18.08 -19.20
CA ASP A 818 29.78 19.35 -19.24
C ASP A 818 28.58 19.27 -20.22
N ARG A 819 27.38 19.35 -19.71
CA ARG A 819 26.11 19.31 -20.47
C ARG A 819 25.47 20.70 -20.55
N GLY A 820 26.18 21.77 -20.07
CA GLY A 820 25.64 23.12 -19.98
C GLY A 820 24.44 23.22 -19.04
N VAL A 821 24.51 22.56 -17.89
CA VAL A 821 23.45 22.64 -16.89
C VAL A 821 23.48 24.00 -16.21
N VAL A 822 22.36 24.73 -16.29
CA VAL A 822 22.19 26.05 -15.69
C VAL A 822 21.00 26.03 -14.75
N LEU A 823 21.24 26.45 -13.50
CA LEU A 823 20.19 26.71 -12.52
C LEU A 823 19.92 28.22 -12.43
N ARG A 824 18.66 28.59 -12.54
CA ARG A 824 18.23 29.98 -12.33
C ARG A 824 17.15 30.01 -11.24
N TRP A 825 17.38 30.86 -10.26
CA TRP A 825 16.45 31.09 -9.16
C TRP A 825 15.45 32.20 -9.53
N LYS A 826 14.20 31.97 -9.11
CA LYS A 826 13.23 33.05 -9.04
C LYS A 826 13.46 33.85 -7.74
N ARG A 827 13.39 35.18 -7.84
CA ARG A 827 13.51 36.03 -6.66
C ARG A 827 12.42 35.68 -5.64
N GLY A 828 12.84 35.24 -4.42
CA GLY A 828 11.97 34.70 -3.38
C GLY A 828 12.24 33.23 -3.02
N GLY A 829 13.10 32.54 -3.80
CA GLY A 829 13.65 31.21 -3.39
C GLY A 829 12.72 30.00 -3.47
N GLU A 830 11.52 30.15 -4.06
CA GLU A 830 10.53 29.06 -4.13
C GLU A 830 10.53 28.28 -5.44
N GLU A 831 11.35 28.65 -6.41
CA GLU A 831 11.37 28.09 -7.75
C GLU A 831 12.78 28.03 -8.31
N ILE A 832 13.17 26.87 -8.81
CA ILE A 832 14.39 26.65 -9.57
C ILE A 832 14.01 26.34 -11.01
N ARG A 833 14.67 27.00 -11.96
CA ARG A 833 14.59 26.71 -13.39
C ARG A 833 15.86 25.99 -13.82
N VAL A 834 15.68 24.81 -14.38
CA VAL A 834 16.77 23.97 -14.88
C VAL A 834 16.75 24.00 -16.40
N SER A 835 17.86 24.38 -17.01
CA SER A 835 18.05 24.33 -18.46
C SER A 835 19.40 23.72 -18.79
N VAL A 836 19.53 23.19 -20.02
CA VAL A 836 20.73 22.50 -20.48
C VAL A 836 21.05 22.86 -21.93
N GLU A 837 22.31 22.71 -22.33
CA GLU A 837 22.74 22.82 -23.73
C GLU A 837 22.71 21.47 -24.44
N LYS A 838 22.98 20.38 -23.72
CA LYS A 838 22.95 18.99 -24.20
C LYS A 838 22.01 18.16 -23.31
N PRO A 839 21.33 17.13 -23.84
CA PRO A 839 20.38 16.33 -23.07
C PRO A 839 20.98 15.77 -21.77
N VAL A 840 20.26 15.86 -20.70
CA VAL A 840 20.64 15.33 -19.36
C VAL A 840 19.63 14.28 -18.95
N LYS A 841 20.11 13.10 -18.58
CA LYS A 841 19.31 11.96 -18.10
C LYS A 841 19.34 11.86 -16.59
N GLY A 842 18.16 11.78 -15.98
CA GLY A 842 18.01 11.46 -14.57
C GLY A 842 18.68 12.46 -13.64
N LEU A 843 18.48 13.79 -13.85
CA LEU A 843 19.02 14.82 -12.97
C LEU A 843 18.31 14.76 -11.61
N VAL A 844 19.09 14.47 -10.56
CA VAL A 844 18.63 14.38 -9.19
C VAL A 844 19.19 15.52 -8.36
N PHE A 845 18.30 16.24 -7.68
CA PHE A 845 18.66 17.06 -6.54
C PHE A 845 18.88 16.14 -5.35
N LYS A 846 20.07 16.15 -4.76
CA LYS A 846 20.32 15.39 -3.54
C LYS A 846 19.41 15.87 -2.41
N GLU A 847 19.16 14.98 -1.51
CA GLU A 847 18.44 15.28 -0.29
C GLU A 847 19.13 16.38 0.52
N VAL A 848 18.34 17.32 1.01
CA VAL A 848 18.78 18.37 1.95
C VAL A 848 17.74 18.41 3.06
N GLU A 849 18.19 18.30 4.30
CA GLU A 849 17.31 18.27 5.47
C GLU A 849 16.32 19.45 5.47
N GLY A 850 15.01 19.15 5.63
CA GLY A 850 13.92 20.12 5.64
C GLY A 850 13.64 20.77 4.31
N VAL A 851 14.21 20.28 3.19
CA VAL A 851 13.91 20.76 1.83
C VAL A 851 12.93 19.82 1.15
N VAL A 852 11.93 20.39 0.52
CA VAL A 852 10.90 19.65 -0.23
C VAL A 852 10.92 20.06 -1.69
N TRP A 853 11.18 19.12 -2.58
CA TRP A 853 11.19 19.30 -4.04
C TRP A 853 9.82 18.92 -4.61
N SER A 854 9.24 19.75 -5.51
CA SER A 854 7.99 19.39 -6.21
C SER A 854 8.18 18.30 -7.26
N ASP A 855 9.38 18.17 -7.80
CA ASP A 855 9.78 17.14 -8.77
C ASP A 855 11.28 16.83 -8.63
N ASN A 856 11.69 15.65 -9.08
CA ASN A 856 13.08 15.21 -9.05
C ASN A 856 13.33 14.11 -10.11
N CYS A 857 14.58 13.72 -10.32
CA CYS A 857 14.97 12.75 -11.35
C CYS A 857 14.49 13.18 -12.75
N LEU A 858 14.96 14.34 -13.18
CA LEU A 858 14.50 15.00 -14.39
C LEU A 858 15.28 14.56 -15.63
N ASP A 859 14.58 14.34 -16.73
CA ASP A 859 15.16 14.27 -18.06
C ASP A 859 15.08 15.64 -18.71
N VAL A 860 16.18 16.38 -18.74
CA VAL A 860 16.19 17.78 -19.21
C VAL A 860 16.76 17.85 -20.64
N MET A 861 16.01 18.49 -21.53
CA MET A 861 16.33 18.63 -22.96
C MET A 861 16.64 20.07 -23.34
N PRO A 862 17.54 20.29 -24.33
CA PRO A 862 17.78 21.62 -24.88
C PRO A 862 16.49 22.31 -25.34
N GLY A 863 16.34 23.58 -24.98
CA GLY A 863 15.13 24.37 -25.30
C GLY A 863 13.87 23.94 -24.53
N ASP A 864 14.03 23.19 -23.43
CA ASP A 864 12.93 22.82 -22.53
C ASP A 864 13.33 23.09 -21.07
N THR A 865 13.14 24.35 -20.63
CA THR A 865 13.42 24.71 -19.23
C THR A 865 12.40 24.07 -18.31
N GLN A 866 12.87 23.29 -17.35
CA GLN A 866 12.02 22.65 -16.34
C GLN A 866 11.99 23.49 -15.07
N VAL A 867 10.82 23.53 -14.42
CA VAL A 867 10.58 24.31 -13.22
C VAL A 867 10.33 23.37 -12.05
N VAL A 868 11.15 23.50 -11.02
CA VAL A 868 10.99 22.75 -9.77
C VAL A 868 10.67 23.73 -8.66
N LYS A 869 9.49 23.59 -8.05
CA LYS A 869 9.16 24.34 -6.85
C LYS A 869 9.90 23.73 -5.66
N VAL A 870 10.36 24.57 -4.75
CA VAL A 870 11.13 24.13 -3.60
C VAL A 870 10.70 24.88 -2.34
N LYS A 871 10.62 24.15 -1.23
CA LYS A 871 10.36 24.73 0.11
C LYS A 871 11.53 24.43 1.02
N GLY A 872 11.86 25.32 1.94
CA GLY A 872 12.85 25.12 3.00
C GLY A 872 14.32 25.21 2.58
N LEU A 873 14.62 25.78 1.40
CA LEU A 873 15.97 25.82 0.85
C LEU A 873 16.84 26.98 1.36
N GLN A 874 16.28 28.01 1.97
CA GLN A 874 16.99 29.23 2.39
C GLN A 874 18.34 28.98 3.06
N GLY A 875 19.43 29.51 2.51
CA GLY A 875 20.79 29.39 3.07
C GLY A 875 21.46 28.01 2.94
N LYS A 876 20.80 27.04 2.25
CA LYS A 876 21.34 25.68 2.08
C LYS A 876 22.00 25.50 0.72
N ARG A 877 23.00 24.62 0.65
CA ARG A 877 23.64 24.23 -0.60
C ARG A 877 22.84 23.14 -1.31
N ILE A 878 22.82 23.16 -2.65
CA ILE A 878 22.24 22.12 -3.49
C ILE A 878 23.36 21.35 -4.14
N THR A 879 23.26 20.02 -4.08
CA THR A 879 24.11 19.10 -4.84
C THR A 879 23.26 18.45 -5.92
N LEU A 880 23.77 18.43 -7.15
CA LEU A 880 23.12 17.81 -8.31
C LEU A 880 23.93 16.61 -8.77
N ARG A 881 23.20 15.64 -9.32
CA ARG A 881 23.79 14.52 -10.04
C ARG A 881 22.93 14.12 -11.23
N TRP A 882 23.55 13.67 -12.32
CA TRP A 882 22.88 13.08 -13.47
C TRP A 882 23.71 11.93 -14.05
N TYR A 883 23.14 11.12 -14.91
CA TYR A 883 23.83 9.98 -15.48
C TYR A 883 25.06 10.40 -16.28
N GLY A 884 26.24 9.93 -15.87
CA GLY A 884 27.53 10.26 -16.45
C GLY A 884 28.23 11.51 -15.87
N SER A 885 27.62 12.20 -14.89
CA SER A 885 28.27 13.33 -14.19
C SER A 885 29.09 12.87 -12.98
N LYS A 886 29.98 13.76 -12.51
CA LYS A 886 30.39 13.80 -11.10
C LYS A 886 29.40 14.72 -10.35
N GLU A 887 29.35 14.62 -9.04
CA GLU A 887 28.57 15.56 -8.24
C GLU A 887 29.05 17.00 -8.47
N LEU A 888 28.11 17.89 -8.66
CA LEU A 888 28.36 19.34 -8.72
C LEU A 888 27.73 19.97 -7.47
N GLU A 889 28.57 20.63 -6.68
CA GLU A 889 28.11 21.51 -5.62
C GLU A 889 27.91 22.92 -6.18
N GLU A 890 26.69 23.40 -6.26
CA GLU A 890 26.42 24.81 -6.43
C GLU A 890 26.11 25.44 -5.06
N GLY A 891 27.03 26.26 -4.60
CA GLY A 891 26.82 27.11 -3.42
C GLY A 891 25.89 28.26 -3.78
N ILE A 892 24.63 28.21 -3.32
CA ILE A 892 23.75 29.39 -3.44
C ILE A 892 23.87 30.20 -2.17
N SER A 893 24.61 31.30 -2.23
CA SER A 893 24.50 32.39 -1.25
C SER A 893 23.30 33.28 -1.67
N MET A 894 22.25 33.29 -0.84
CA MET A 894 21.20 34.31 -0.93
C MET A 894 21.67 35.62 -0.31
#